data_c7718aa593a3117a114099680404e60c
#
_entry.id   c7718aa593a3117a114099680404e60c
#
_cell.length_a   1.000
_cell.length_b   1.000
_cell.length_c   1.000
_cell.angle_alpha   90.00
_cell.angle_beta   90.00
_cell.angle_gamma   90.00
#
_symmetry.space_group_name_H-M   'P 1'
#
loop_
_entity.id
_entity.type
_entity.pdbx_description
1 polymer ?
#
loop_
_entity_poly.entity_id
_entity_poly.type
_entity_poly.pdbx_seq_one_letter_code
_entity_poly.pdbx_strand_id
1 'polypeptide(L)'
;MKKLHYIIIFFISVFINLNVLADATFVDSFDVANEEDEPRGLTFNNDGTRMYVTGWRGDDVNEYRLTTPFDVSTATFEHTNGFTINSDPRDVKFNPDGTRMFVLGRGTADRVFQITLTTPFDISTAVAGNNNIDEFNTNDQETSSNGLAFNLDGTRMFIVGQNSDFVNEYILTTGFDITTATYAGDDERFFVDNEEGSPMDIDFNGDGSRMYIVGWAGNDITEYTLTTPFDVSTAVAGDAFSVATEDTDPAALAFSGDGTKMFVIGDIGNDINEYELSCFYGVITGNCPDPIVNQEVLGTIEAQTAAPKRIVQHVTTPLLNRMYWLRRYRNEDKLSNQNIKFQFSNSMMASLSKVIPVSTKINDASNKLSDNWSFWSEGSVSVGKVDGTAFSSPKDINSNGITLGMDKKISENRLYGYALRFGKDDVDIGAFTSLDTNSYSLSLYGTFPHDDEKFTEGIIGISSLKMNHVTQGGGTNRTGKRSGRQIFGSINYLTTYHKEKFNIAPNGRVDISYTELSEYSEAGNSALRHNKQKIGTGKISAGFTLSDIINFNTMTFKPNGGLEFGLDFSPSSDAKYRYLSETTEYSKSIGQDAMNVRANIGFDLITENGFSVMTIYERSQSDNGYSDTLYLGFGYIPTDDIEYAMNLDNDKASLSYKRDLNGFDIRMSSNYNLMSQIPDYGANIEVVNTF
;
A
#
# COMPACT_ATOMS: atom_id res chain seq x y z
N MET A 1 -80.48 -8.37 -8.09
CA MET A 1 -79.22 -8.26 -7.31
C MET A 1 -78.06 -8.19 -8.32
N LYS A 2 -77.57 -6.99 -8.58
CA LYS A 2 -76.50 -6.71 -9.56
C LYS A 2 -75.20 -6.81 -8.88
N LYS A 3 -74.28 -7.69 -9.30
CA LYS A 3 -72.88 -7.73 -8.89
C LYS A 3 -72.10 -6.75 -9.75
N LEU A 4 -71.52 -5.74 -9.08
CA LEU A 4 -70.58 -4.76 -9.65
C LEU A 4 -69.24 -5.35 -9.65
N HIS A 5 -68.58 -5.55 -10.81
CA HIS A 5 -67.19 -5.95 -10.91
C HIS A 5 -66.36 -4.69 -10.99
N TYR A 6 -65.52 -4.45 -10.00
CA TYR A 6 -64.46 -3.47 -10.05
C TYR A 6 -63.24 -4.09 -10.73
N ILE A 7 -62.90 -3.60 -11.92
CA ILE A 7 -61.63 -3.85 -12.57
C ILE A 7 -60.61 -2.85 -11.98
N ILE A 8 -59.70 -3.34 -11.17
CA ILE A 8 -58.53 -2.56 -10.71
C ILE A 8 -57.48 -2.73 -11.80
N ILE A 9 -57.22 -1.68 -12.59
CA ILE A 9 -56.09 -1.58 -13.49
C ILE A 9 -54.89 -1.19 -12.63
N PHE A 10 -54.00 -2.14 -12.40
CA PHE A 10 -52.71 -1.91 -11.77
C PHE A 10 -51.73 -1.37 -12.83
N PHE A 11 -51.48 -0.07 -12.84
CA PHE A 11 -50.37 0.50 -13.59
C PHE A 11 -49.09 0.11 -12.87
N ILE A 12 -48.41 -0.94 -13.35
CA ILE A 12 -47.02 -1.18 -13.01
C ILE A 12 -46.20 -0.18 -13.84
N SER A 13 -45.83 0.95 -13.25
CA SER A 13 -44.74 1.79 -13.75
C SER A 13 -43.44 1.04 -13.52
N VAL A 14 -43.02 0.29 -14.55
CA VAL A 14 -41.64 -0.20 -14.62
C VAL A 14 -40.79 1.06 -14.82
N PHE A 15 -40.22 1.58 -13.71
CA PHE A 15 -39.06 2.44 -13.80
C PHE A 15 -37.90 1.57 -14.29
N ILE A 16 -37.75 1.49 -15.60
CA ILE A 16 -36.47 1.12 -16.19
C ILE A 16 -35.54 2.30 -15.80
N ASN A 17 -34.78 2.14 -14.74
CA ASN A 17 -33.56 2.91 -14.59
C ASN A 17 -32.64 2.46 -15.73
N LEU A 18 -32.78 3.11 -16.88
CA LEU A 18 -31.68 3.23 -17.81
C LEU A 18 -30.64 4.02 -17.03
N ASN A 19 -29.67 3.34 -16.40
CA ASN A 19 -28.40 3.92 -16.13
C ASN A 19 -27.86 4.25 -17.53
N VAL A 20 -28.05 5.49 -17.96
CA VAL A 20 -27.26 6.07 -19.03
C VAL A 20 -25.87 6.10 -18.44
N LEU A 21 -25.03 5.15 -18.83
CA LEU A 21 -23.60 5.21 -18.60
C LEU A 21 -23.21 6.51 -19.29
N ALA A 22 -22.74 7.50 -18.54
CA ALA A 22 -22.32 8.75 -19.10
C ALA A 22 -20.94 8.55 -19.72
N ASP A 23 -20.75 9.05 -20.93
CA ASP A 23 -19.44 9.33 -21.51
C ASP A 23 -18.64 10.25 -20.57
N ALA A 24 -17.42 10.58 -20.91
CA ALA A 24 -16.69 11.65 -20.23
C ALA A 24 -17.60 12.87 -20.06
N THR A 25 -17.69 13.38 -18.85
CA THR A 25 -18.63 14.47 -18.53
C THR A 25 -17.85 15.75 -18.26
N PHE A 26 -18.08 16.80 -19.04
CA PHE A 26 -17.53 18.12 -18.81
C PHE A 26 -17.86 18.63 -17.40
N VAL A 27 -16.86 19.16 -16.71
CA VAL A 27 -16.97 19.63 -15.31
C VAL A 27 -16.73 21.14 -15.22
N ASP A 28 -15.58 21.60 -15.72
CA ASP A 28 -15.11 22.98 -15.58
C ASP A 28 -14.08 23.31 -16.65
N SER A 29 -13.70 24.60 -16.74
CA SER A 29 -12.61 25.05 -17.61
C SER A 29 -11.78 26.15 -16.96
N PHE A 30 -10.56 26.35 -17.46
CA PHE A 30 -9.62 27.39 -17.02
C PHE A 30 -8.98 28.08 -18.24
N ASP A 31 -9.14 29.40 -18.33
CA ASP A 31 -8.62 30.24 -19.41
C ASP A 31 -7.12 30.53 -19.23
N VAL A 32 -6.30 30.22 -20.23
CA VAL A 32 -4.85 30.44 -20.25
C VAL A 32 -4.42 31.53 -21.23
N ALA A 33 -5.36 32.21 -21.92
CA ALA A 33 -5.11 33.19 -22.99
C ALA A 33 -4.23 34.40 -22.58
N ASN A 34 -4.11 34.66 -21.25
CA ASN A 34 -3.24 35.74 -20.78
C ASN A 34 -1.73 35.40 -20.91
N GLU A 35 -1.40 34.13 -20.76
CA GLU A 35 -0.03 33.61 -20.77
C GLU A 35 0.28 32.91 -22.09
N GLU A 36 -0.70 32.24 -22.71
CA GLU A 36 -0.55 31.54 -23.98
C GLU A 36 -1.85 31.65 -24.82
N ASP A 37 -1.82 32.37 -25.93
CA ASP A 37 -2.97 32.61 -26.82
C ASP A 37 -3.08 31.63 -28.01
N GLU A 38 -2.14 30.67 -28.13
CA GLU A 38 -2.18 29.51 -29.03
C GLU A 38 -1.62 28.26 -28.32
N PRO A 39 -2.30 27.74 -27.28
CA PRO A 39 -1.81 26.61 -26.50
C PRO A 39 -1.78 25.33 -27.36
N ARG A 40 -0.75 24.47 -27.12
CA ARG A 40 -0.48 23.24 -27.89
C ARG A 40 -0.22 22.01 -27.05
N GLY A 41 0.36 22.17 -25.89
CA GLY A 41 0.74 21.06 -25.02
C GLY A 41 0.26 21.25 -23.60
N LEU A 42 -0.11 20.16 -22.97
CA LEU A 42 -0.64 20.11 -21.61
C LEU A 42 -0.10 18.91 -20.84
N THR A 43 0.34 19.12 -19.61
CA THR A 43 0.66 18.02 -18.70
C THR A 43 0.53 18.46 -17.24
N PHE A 44 0.55 17.48 -16.33
CA PHE A 44 0.51 17.70 -14.88
C PHE A 44 1.70 17.03 -14.19
N ASN A 45 2.04 17.49 -12.98
CA ASN A 45 2.88 16.71 -12.11
C ASN A 45 2.09 15.53 -11.52
N ASN A 46 2.79 14.56 -10.91
CA ASN A 46 2.18 13.30 -10.46
C ASN A 46 1.03 13.48 -9.45
N ASP A 47 1.08 14.50 -8.61
CA ASP A 47 0.06 14.75 -7.58
C ASP A 47 -1.01 15.76 -8.02
N GLY A 48 -0.94 16.28 -9.25
CA GLY A 48 -1.92 17.21 -9.82
C GLY A 48 -1.94 18.60 -9.18
N THR A 49 -0.93 18.95 -8.40
CA THR A 49 -0.84 20.27 -7.77
C THR A 49 -0.19 21.31 -8.68
N ARG A 50 0.41 20.86 -9.79
CA ARG A 50 1.01 21.68 -10.83
C ARG A 50 0.55 21.24 -12.20
N MET A 51 0.31 22.22 -13.06
CA MET A 51 -0.09 22.06 -14.45
C MET A 51 0.86 22.88 -15.33
N TYR A 52 1.19 22.34 -16.49
CA TYR A 52 2.12 22.97 -17.43
C TYR A 52 1.47 23.08 -18.80
N VAL A 53 1.56 24.26 -19.37
CA VAL A 53 1.03 24.58 -20.69
C VAL A 53 2.15 25.13 -21.56
N THR A 54 2.22 24.68 -22.78
CA THR A 54 3.12 25.24 -23.79
C THR A 54 2.35 25.57 -25.05
N GLY A 55 2.86 26.49 -25.85
CA GLY A 55 2.21 26.88 -27.08
C GLY A 55 3.11 27.63 -28.04
N TRP A 56 2.54 27.96 -29.19
CA TRP A 56 3.28 28.48 -30.32
C TRP A 56 3.75 29.92 -30.15
N ARG A 57 2.99 30.76 -29.42
CA ARG A 57 3.29 32.20 -29.36
C ARG A 57 4.24 32.60 -28.25
N GLY A 58 4.19 31.91 -27.15
CA GLY A 58 5.06 32.15 -25.99
C GLY A 58 6.49 31.68 -26.21
N ASP A 59 6.72 30.66 -27.05
CA ASP A 59 8.00 29.98 -27.18
C ASP A 59 8.56 29.48 -25.82
N ASP A 60 7.68 29.15 -24.87
CA ASP A 60 8.02 28.80 -23.49
C ASP A 60 7.09 27.70 -22.90
N VAL A 61 7.32 27.39 -21.64
CA VAL A 61 6.46 26.52 -20.83
C VAL A 61 5.95 27.33 -19.64
N ASN A 62 4.65 27.40 -19.47
CA ASN A 62 3.95 28.09 -18.40
C ASN A 62 3.57 27.14 -17.28
N GLU A 63 3.90 27.45 -16.04
CA GLU A 63 3.57 26.68 -14.85
C GLU A 63 2.41 27.34 -14.09
N TYR A 64 1.43 26.50 -13.74
CA TYR A 64 0.28 26.87 -12.93
C TYR A 64 0.24 26.01 -11.67
N ARG A 65 -0.13 26.61 -10.55
CA ARG A 65 -0.35 25.92 -9.28
C ARG A 65 -1.83 25.72 -9.04
N LEU A 66 -2.21 24.48 -8.69
CA LEU A 66 -3.58 24.12 -8.32
C LEU A 66 -3.68 23.95 -6.81
N THR A 67 -4.68 24.59 -6.17
CA THR A 67 -4.92 24.42 -4.72
C THR A 67 -5.68 23.15 -4.40
N THR A 68 -6.45 22.64 -5.37
CA THR A 68 -7.06 21.31 -5.34
C THR A 68 -6.45 20.48 -6.47
N PRO A 69 -5.84 19.33 -6.18
CA PRO A 69 -5.22 18.49 -7.21
C PRO A 69 -6.17 18.15 -8.37
N PHE A 70 -5.69 18.34 -9.60
CA PHE A 70 -6.45 18.04 -10.82
C PHE A 70 -7.82 18.73 -10.90
N ASP A 71 -7.97 19.92 -10.33
CA ASP A 71 -9.15 20.77 -10.40
C ASP A 71 -8.72 22.09 -11.05
N VAL A 72 -8.92 22.21 -12.39
CA VAL A 72 -8.42 23.34 -13.17
C VAL A 72 -9.03 24.67 -12.75
N SER A 73 -10.24 24.66 -12.17
CA SER A 73 -10.88 25.89 -11.65
C SER A 73 -10.10 26.52 -10.51
N THR A 74 -9.20 25.78 -9.87
CA THR A 74 -8.35 26.26 -8.78
C THR A 74 -6.95 26.70 -9.24
N ALA A 75 -6.68 26.65 -10.53
CA ALA A 75 -5.38 26.99 -11.11
C ALA A 75 -5.06 28.48 -10.96
N THR A 76 -3.80 28.76 -10.71
CA THR A 76 -3.23 30.11 -10.68
C THR A 76 -1.88 30.09 -11.35
N PHE A 77 -1.64 31.05 -12.25
CA PHE A 77 -0.35 31.19 -12.90
C PHE A 77 0.76 31.43 -11.86
N GLU A 78 1.87 30.72 -12.00
CA GLU A 78 3.03 30.84 -11.12
C GLU A 78 4.20 31.52 -11.78
N HIS A 79 4.68 31.01 -12.91
CA HIS A 79 5.75 31.60 -13.71
C HIS A 79 5.92 30.86 -15.04
N THR A 80 6.68 31.48 -15.95
CA THR A 80 7.19 30.84 -17.16
C THR A 80 8.57 30.24 -16.89
N ASN A 81 9.03 29.28 -17.73
CA ASN A 81 10.41 28.83 -17.68
C ASN A 81 11.37 29.99 -17.95
N GLY A 82 12.53 30.01 -17.31
CA GLY A 82 13.53 31.05 -17.43
C GLY A 82 14.36 31.03 -18.73
N PHE A 83 13.95 30.31 -19.79
CA PHE A 83 14.65 30.19 -21.06
C PHE A 83 13.64 30.03 -22.22
N THR A 84 14.00 30.52 -23.37
CA THR A 84 13.18 30.39 -24.58
C THR A 84 13.58 29.14 -25.34
N ILE A 85 12.59 28.31 -25.69
CA ILE A 85 12.75 27.20 -26.61
C ILE A 85 12.48 27.74 -28.00
N ASN A 86 13.50 28.24 -28.70
CA ASN A 86 13.38 28.85 -30.03
C ASN A 86 12.93 27.82 -31.09
N SER A 87 11.77 27.21 -30.94
CA SER A 87 11.36 26.05 -31.75
C SER A 87 9.88 25.75 -31.68
N ASP A 88 9.00 26.72 -31.64
CA ASP A 88 7.53 26.49 -31.63
C ASP A 88 7.15 25.30 -30.75
N PRO A 89 7.17 25.40 -29.43
CA PRO A 89 6.90 24.25 -28.54
C PRO A 89 5.48 23.72 -28.76
N ARG A 90 5.36 22.39 -28.89
CA ARG A 90 4.13 21.69 -29.25
C ARG A 90 3.59 20.84 -28.13
N ASP A 91 4.47 20.20 -27.37
CA ASP A 91 4.07 19.37 -26.25
C ASP A 91 5.15 19.39 -25.17
N VAL A 92 4.73 19.08 -23.93
CA VAL A 92 5.59 19.02 -22.75
C VAL A 92 5.26 17.80 -21.91
N LYS A 93 6.28 17.02 -21.53
CA LYS A 93 6.14 15.85 -20.67
C LYS A 93 7.25 15.83 -19.61
N PHE A 94 7.11 15.05 -18.57
CA PHE A 94 8.12 14.86 -17.52
C PHE A 94 8.43 13.37 -17.31
N ASN A 95 9.63 13.09 -16.82
CA ASN A 95 9.88 11.76 -16.27
C ASN A 95 9.18 11.59 -14.89
N PRO A 96 8.97 10.35 -14.39
CA PRO A 96 8.18 10.11 -13.19
C PRO A 96 8.69 10.78 -11.92
N ASP A 97 9.99 11.04 -11.80
CA ASP A 97 10.56 11.73 -10.64
C ASP A 97 10.63 13.28 -10.80
N GLY A 98 10.19 13.79 -11.94
CA GLY A 98 10.13 15.23 -12.23
C GLY A 98 11.49 15.93 -12.38
N THR A 99 12.58 15.18 -12.49
CA THR A 99 13.93 15.75 -12.63
C THR A 99 14.30 16.07 -14.07
N ARG A 100 13.52 15.58 -15.05
CA ARG A 100 13.68 15.84 -16.46
C ARG A 100 12.36 16.31 -17.08
N MET A 101 12.43 17.38 -17.84
CA MET A 101 11.35 17.90 -18.66
C MET A 101 11.71 17.66 -20.14
N PHE A 102 10.74 17.21 -20.91
CA PHE A 102 10.85 16.99 -22.35
C PHE A 102 9.90 17.96 -23.05
N VAL A 103 10.42 18.67 -24.04
CA VAL A 103 9.61 19.57 -24.86
C VAL A 103 9.76 19.20 -26.32
N LEU A 104 8.64 18.93 -26.98
CA LEU A 104 8.60 18.74 -28.41
C LEU A 104 8.50 20.11 -29.07
N GLY A 105 9.45 20.43 -29.92
CA GLY A 105 9.47 21.71 -30.66
C GLY A 105 9.49 21.50 -32.15
N ARG A 106 8.77 22.39 -32.86
CA ARG A 106 8.63 22.44 -34.32
C ARG A 106 9.22 23.71 -34.85
N GLY A 107 10.40 23.65 -35.44
CA GLY A 107 11.08 24.84 -35.95
C GLY A 107 11.71 24.62 -37.32
N THR A 108 13.01 24.90 -37.47
CA THR A 108 13.76 24.57 -38.68
C THR A 108 13.96 23.06 -38.86
N ALA A 109 13.83 22.27 -37.79
CA ALA A 109 13.75 20.83 -37.75
C ALA A 109 13.03 20.42 -36.45
N ASP A 110 12.13 19.47 -36.54
CA ASP A 110 11.37 18.97 -35.40
C ASP A 110 12.26 18.18 -34.44
N ARG A 111 12.16 18.51 -33.16
CA ARG A 111 13.06 17.93 -32.12
C ARG A 111 12.35 17.74 -30.79
N VAL A 112 12.79 16.75 -30.08
CA VAL A 112 12.56 16.62 -28.63
C VAL A 112 13.74 17.21 -27.89
N PHE A 113 13.50 18.11 -26.96
CA PHE A 113 14.48 18.71 -26.05
C PHE A 113 14.36 18.05 -24.68
N GLN A 114 15.48 17.64 -24.09
CA GLN A 114 15.54 17.12 -22.72
C GLN A 114 16.23 18.15 -21.83
N ILE A 115 15.54 18.60 -20.81
CA ILE A 115 15.95 19.66 -19.90
C ILE A 115 15.99 19.10 -18.48
N THR A 116 17.14 19.28 -17.79
CA THR A 116 17.29 18.85 -16.39
C THR A 116 16.75 19.91 -15.44
N LEU A 117 15.95 19.49 -14.44
CA LEU A 117 15.48 20.32 -13.35
C LEU A 117 16.26 19.98 -12.06
N THR A 118 16.69 21.01 -11.31
CA THR A 118 17.39 20.80 -10.03
C THR A 118 16.42 20.56 -8.88
N THR A 119 15.19 21.01 -9.02
CA THR A 119 14.06 20.70 -8.13
C THR A 119 12.99 20.00 -8.94
N PRO A 120 12.53 18.80 -8.54
CA PRO A 120 11.49 18.08 -9.27
C PRO A 120 10.26 18.91 -9.58
N PHE A 121 9.82 18.88 -10.84
CA PHE A 121 8.63 19.57 -11.34
C PHE A 121 8.63 21.10 -11.18
N ASP A 122 9.75 21.73 -10.87
CA ASP A 122 9.88 23.19 -10.76
C ASP A 122 10.64 23.72 -11.99
N ILE A 123 9.91 24.20 -12.98
CA ILE A 123 10.50 24.65 -14.25
C ILE A 123 11.38 25.89 -14.09
N SER A 124 11.22 26.66 -13.01
CA SER A 124 12.11 27.80 -12.71
C SER A 124 13.55 27.34 -12.41
N THR A 125 13.72 26.06 -12.05
CA THR A 125 15.02 25.46 -11.75
C THR A 125 15.67 24.77 -12.95
N ALA A 126 15.11 24.95 -14.14
CA ALA A 126 15.64 24.41 -15.37
C ALA A 126 17.08 24.88 -15.61
N VAL A 127 17.98 23.91 -15.83
CA VAL A 127 19.37 24.19 -16.10
C VAL A 127 19.53 24.55 -17.58
N ALA A 128 19.37 25.84 -17.88
CA ALA A 128 19.55 26.38 -19.23
C ALA A 128 21.02 26.71 -19.50
N GLY A 129 21.52 26.28 -20.62
CA GLY A 129 22.86 26.62 -21.14
C GLY A 129 23.20 25.72 -22.32
N ASN A 130 23.94 26.25 -23.30
CA ASN A 130 24.26 25.61 -24.61
C ASN A 130 24.87 24.18 -24.53
N ASN A 131 25.13 23.65 -23.34
CA ASN A 131 25.70 22.30 -23.13
C ASN A 131 24.84 21.40 -22.22
N ASN A 132 23.65 21.82 -21.80
CA ASN A 132 22.81 21.09 -20.84
C ASN A 132 21.42 20.75 -21.38
N ILE A 133 21.15 21.03 -22.65
CA ILE A 133 19.92 20.62 -23.35
C ILE A 133 20.34 19.56 -24.36
N ASP A 134 19.89 18.34 -24.13
CA ASP A 134 20.02 17.26 -25.09
C ASP A 134 18.90 17.39 -26.13
N GLU A 135 19.19 17.06 -27.39
CA GLU A 135 18.24 17.16 -28.50
C GLU A 135 18.17 15.86 -29.27
N PHE A 136 16.97 15.45 -29.64
CA PHE A 136 16.72 14.32 -30.55
C PHE A 136 15.91 14.80 -31.74
N ASN A 137 16.40 14.56 -32.97
CA ASN A 137 15.76 14.99 -34.20
C ASN A 137 14.73 13.95 -34.67
N THR A 138 13.47 14.36 -34.87
CA THR A 138 12.37 13.50 -35.32
C THR A 138 12.05 13.68 -36.82
N ASN A 139 12.71 14.60 -37.48
CA ASN A 139 12.37 15.13 -38.82
C ASN A 139 12.47 14.08 -39.95
N ASP A 140 13.21 12.98 -39.73
CA ASP A 140 13.30 11.91 -40.72
C ASP A 140 12.01 11.07 -40.81
N GLN A 141 11.21 11.04 -39.73
CA GLN A 141 9.96 10.29 -39.63
C GLN A 141 8.73 11.20 -39.66
N GLU A 142 8.82 12.38 -39.04
CA GLU A 142 7.74 13.38 -38.96
C GLU A 142 8.30 14.78 -39.09
N THR A 143 7.79 15.55 -40.05
CA THR A 143 8.22 16.93 -40.31
C THR A 143 7.20 17.98 -39.82
N SER A 144 6.22 17.54 -39.07
CA SER A 144 5.17 18.35 -38.44
C SER A 144 4.75 17.71 -37.13
N SER A 145 5.72 17.45 -36.27
CA SER A 145 5.52 16.78 -34.96
C SER A 145 4.66 17.64 -34.04
N ASN A 146 3.65 17.07 -33.41
CA ASN A 146 2.72 17.79 -32.54
C ASN A 146 2.65 17.17 -31.12
N GLY A 147 2.52 15.84 -31.00
CA GLY A 147 2.35 15.15 -29.72
C GLY A 147 3.52 14.24 -29.38
N LEU A 148 3.82 14.13 -28.08
CA LEU A 148 4.90 13.35 -27.48
C LEU A 148 4.35 12.50 -26.33
N ALA A 149 4.67 11.22 -26.29
CA ALA A 149 4.41 10.36 -25.14
C ALA A 149 5.59 9.44 -24.83
N PHE A 150 5.61 8.92 -23.59
CA PHE A 150 6.54 7.88 -23.15
C PHE A 150 5.78 6.72 -22.54
N ASN A 151 6.38 5.53 -22.60
CA ASN A 151 5.92 4.43 -21.74
C ASN A 151 6.40 4.64 -20.28
N LEU A 152 5.89 3.83 -19.36
CA LEU A 152 6.09 4.03 -17.91
C LEU A 152 7.56 4.05 -17.45
N ASP A 153 8.43 3.29 -18.08
CA ASP A 153 9.86 3.22 -17.73
C ASP A 153 10.75 4.08 -18.63
N GLY A 154 10.12 4.82 -19.58
CA GLY A 154 10.82 5.71 -20.51
C GLY A 154 11.69 5.02 -21.55
N THR A 155 11.56 3.69 -21.71
CA THR A 155 12.33 2.94 -22.73
C THR A 155 11.72 3.04 -24.12
N ARG A 156 10.50 3.58 -24.24
CA ARG A 156 9.81 3.89 -25.48
C ARG A 156 9.33 5.34 -25.49
N MET A 157 9.51 6.00 -26.61
CA MET A 157 9.02 7.35 -26.89
C MET A 157 8.17 7.30 -28.15
N PHE A 158 7.09 8.04 -28.17
CA PHE A 158 6.12 8.08 -29.26
C PHE A 158 5.96 9.52 -29.75
N ILE A 159 5.96 9.71 -31.07
CA ILE A 159 5.76 11.00 -31.72
C ILE A 159 4.64 10.85 -32.73
N VAL A 160 3.67 11.77 -32.68
CA VAL A 160 2.60 11.91 -33.67
C VAL A 160 2.64 13.30 -34.29
N GLY A 161 2.20 13.42 -35.53
CA GLY A 161 2.13 14.72 -36.23
C GLY A 161 1.37 14.65 -37.55
N GLN A 162 1.17 15.81 -38.15
CA GLN A 162 0.22 16.07 -39.24
C GLN A 162 0.72 15.71 -40.63
N ASN A 163 2.01 15.49 -40.87
CA ASN A 163 2.49 15.24 -42.21
C ASN A 163 2.57 13.76 -42.57
N SER A 164 2.88 12.93 -41.63
CA SER A 164 2.93 11.49 -41.88
C SER A 164 1.67 10.79 -41.42
N ASP A 165 0.93 11.39 -40.48
CA ASP A 165 -0.25 10.82 -39.80
C ASP A 165 0.03 9.44 -39.17
N PHE A 166 1.29 9.23 -38.78
CA PHE A 166 1.72 8.05 -38.06
C PHE A 166 2.07 8.37 -36.62
N VAL A 167 1.73 7.45 -35.73
CA VAL A 167 2.39 7.34 -34.43
C VAL A 167 3.71 6.60 -34.67
N ASN A 168 4.83 7.31 -34.56
CA ASN A 168 6.18 6.81 -34.74
C ASN A 168 6.75 6.40 -33.39
N GLU A 169 7.28 5.17 -33.28
CA GLU A 169 7.89 4.62 -32.07
C GLU A 169 9.41 4.71 -32.10
N TYR A 170 10.01 5.08 -30.95
CA TYR A 170 11.45 5.15 -30.74
C TYR A 170 11.83 4.35 -29.50
N ILE A 171 12.91 3.57 -29.58
CA ILE A 171 13.44 2.77 -28.48
C ILE A 171 14.60 3.53 -27.82
N LEU A 172 14.55 3.66 -26.49
CA LEU A 172 15.60 4.25 -25.68
C LEU A 172 16.31 3.15 -24.90
N THR A 173 17.63 3.03 -25.05
CA THR A 173 18.41 2.03 -24.30
C THR A 173 18.60 2.38 -22.84
N THR A 174 18.40 3.67 -22.49
CA THR A 174 18.32 4.17 -21.12
C THR A 174 17.01 4.94 -20.98
N GLY A 175 16.16 4.52 -20.05
CA GLY A 175 14.85 5.15 -19.86
C GLY A 175 14.93 6.65 -19.64
N PHE A 176 14.08 7.41 -20.33
CA PHE A 176 14.02 8.87 -20.28
C PHE A 176 15.36 9.58 -20.64
N ASP A 177 16.19 8.96 -21.47
CA ASP A 177 17.41 9.56 -22.00
C ASP A 177 17.33 9.59 -23.52
N ILE A 178 16.84 10.73 -24.08
CA ILE A 178 16.61 10.87 -25.52
C ILE A 178 17.90 10.78 -26.36
N THR A 179 19.09 10.94 -25.75
CA THR A 179 20.36 10.78 -26.47
C THR A 179 20.59 9.32 -26.89
N THR A 180 19.86 8.39 -26.28
CA THR A 180 19.92 6.95 -26.57
C THR A 180 18.80 6.48 -27.49
N ALA A 181 17.91 7.41 -27.94
CA ALA A 181 16.75 7.08 -28.76
C ALA A 181 17.15 6.65 -30.19
N THR A 182 16.46 5.63 -30.67
CA THR A 182 16.59 5.12 -32.05
C THR A 182 15.20 4.80 -32.60
N TYR A 183 14.94 5.12 -33.86
CA TYR A 183 13.68 4.78 -34.51
C TYR A 183 13.46 3.26 -34.51
N ALA A 184 12.28 2.81 -34.09
CA ALA A 184 11.97 1.39 -33.95
C ALA A 184 11.83 0.67 -35.32
N GLY A 185 11.39 1.40 -36.33
CA GLY A 185 11.22 0.91 -37.70
C GLY A 185 9.82 1.12 -38.26
N ASP A 186 9.67 0.99 -39.56
CA ASP A 186 8.38 1.22 -40.23
C ASP A 186 7.33 0.16 -39.90
N ASP A 187 7.73 -1.00 -39.44
CA ASP A 187 6.83 -2.09 -38.99
C ASP A 187 6.27 -1.83 -37.57
N GLU A 188 6.88 -0.91 -36.82
CA GLU A 188 6.55 -0.56 -35.43
C GLU A 188 5.79 0.76 -35.28
N ARG A 189 5.28 1.34 -36.37
CA ARG A 189 4.45 2.54 -36.39
C ARG A 189 3.00 2.23 -36.69
N PHE A 190 2.09 3.15 -36.33
CA PHE A 190 0.66 3.02 -36.59
C PHE A 190 0.08 4.22 -37.32
N PHE A 191 -0.73 3.99 -38.38
CA PHE A 191 -1.33 5.01 -39.21
C PHE A 191 -2.72 5.43 -38.67
N VAL A 192 -2.92 6.71 -38.35
CA VAL A 192 -4.13 7.23 -37.68
C VAL A 192 -5.04 8.05 -38.59
N ASP A 193 -4.64 8.37 -39.84
CA ASP A 193 -5.41 9.23 -40.77
C ASP A 193 -6.84 8.74 -41.11
N ASN A 194 -7.10 7.45 -40.90
CA ASN A 194 -8.46 6.94 -41.13
C ASN A 194 -9.48 7.47 -40.11
N GLU A 195 -9.03 7.73 -38.88
CA GLU A 195 -9.82 8.19 -37.76
C GLU A 195 -9.55 9.69 -37.48
N GLU A 196 -8.28 10.12 -37.57
CA GLU A 196 -7.87 11.50 -37.32
C GLU A 196 -6.83 11.96 -38.35
N GLY A 197 -7.24 12.76 -39.31
CA GLY A 197 -6.39 13.28 -40.38
C GLY A 197 -5.55 14.54 -40.02
N SER A 198 -5.58 14.97 -38.79
CA SER A 198 -4.79 16.07 -38.27
C SER A 198 -4.45 15.83 -36.79
N PRO A 199 -3.72 14.74 -36.47
CA PRO A 199 -3.41 14.39 -35.11
C PRO A 199 -2.53 15.46 -34.44
N MET A 200 -2.94 15.87 -33.23
CA MET A 200 -2.30 16.95 -32.48
C MET A 200 -1.58 16.43 -31.24
N ASP A 201 -2.12 15.47 -30.51
CA ASP A 201 -1.47 14.91 -29.33
C ASP A 201 -1.80 13.44 -29.15
N ILE A 202 -0.98 12.77 -28.33
CA ILE A 202 -1.05 11.35 -27.99
C ILE A 202 -0.86 11.14 -26.50
N ASP A 203 -1.69 10.30 -25.89
CA ASP A 203 -1.47 9.83 -24.52
C ASP A 203 -1.87 8.35 -24.39
N PHE A 204 -1.44 7.70 -23.28
CA PHE A 204 -1.73 6.31 -22.99
C PHE A 204 -2.39 6.19 -21.63
N ASN A 205 -3.17 5.11 -21.47
CA ASN A 205 -3.59 4.71 -20.13
C ASN A 205 -2.43 4.13 -19.31
N GLY A 206 -2.63 3.99 -17.99
CA GLY A 206 -1.58 3.63 -17.05
C GLY A 206 -0.88 2.29 -17.28
N ASP A 207 -1.44 1.36 -18.07
CA ASP A 207 -0.79 0.08 -18.40
C ASP A 207 -0.39 -0.05 -19.88
N GLY A 208 -0.66 0.99 -20.69
CA GLY A 208 -0.35 1.01 -22.11
C GLY A 208 -1.22 0.11 -22.98
N SER A 209 -2.32 -0.41 -22.44
CA SER A 209 -3.28 -1.23 -23.22
C SER A 209 -4.20 -0.37 -24.09
N ARG A 210 -4.20 0.94 -23.88
CA ARG A 210 -4.94 1.93 -24.67
C ARG A 210 -4.10 3.13 -25.02
N MET A 211 -4.33 3.65 -26.22
CA MET A 211 -3.78 4.86 -26.76
C MET A 211 -4.91 5.81 -27.13
N TYR A 212 -4.73 7.09 -26.93
CA TYR A 212 -5.68 8.15 -27.25
C TYR A 212 -5.01 9.16 -28.16
N ILE A 213 -5.70 9.53 -29.22
CA ILE A 213 -5.26 10.58 -30.17
C ILE A 213 -6.33 11.67 -30.15
N VAL A 214 -5.89 12.89 -29.96
CA VAL A 214 -6.72 14.09 -30.16
C VAL A 214 -6.27 14.84 -31.39
N GLY A 215 -7.20 15.43 -32.11
CA GLY A 215 -6.85 16.22 -33.28
C GLY A 215 -7.95 17.09 -33.85
N TRP A 216 -7.59 17.85 -34.87
CA TRP A 216 -8.45 18.89 -35.45
C TRP A 216 -9.49 18.38 -36.44
N ALA A 217 -9.22 17.26 -37.12
CA ALA A 217 -10.13 16.82 -38.18
C ALA A 217 -11.45 16.29 -37.61
N GLY A 218 -11.43 15.62 -36.48
CA GLY A 218 -12.62 15.10 -35.80
C GLY A 218 -13.20 16.02 -34.73
N ASN A 219 -12.39 16.91 -34.16
CA ASN A 219 -12.68 17.63 -32.92
C ASN A 219 -13.09 16.64 -31.83
N ASP A 220 -12.33 15.56 -31.73
CA ASP A 220 -12.63 14.46 -30.86
C ASP A 220 -11.35 13.78 -30.33
N ILE A 221 -11.54 12.82 -29.46
CA ILE A 221 -10.50 11.95 -28.93
C ILE A 221 -10.83 10.55 -29.40
N THR A 222 -10.01 10.00 -30.29
CA THR A 222 -10.13 8.61 -30.74
C THR A 222 -9.39 7.69 -29.78
N GLU A 223 -10.10 6.63 -29.32
CA GLU A 223 -9.53 5.59 -28.47
C GLU A 223 -9.06 4.40 -29.33
N TYR A 224 -7.84 3.91 -29.03
CA TYR A 224 -7.28 2.71 -29.64
C TYR A 224 -6.97 1.66 -28.56
N THR A 225 -7.28 0.40 -28.85
CA THR A 225 -6.92 -0.73 -27.98
C THR A 225 -5.65 -1.39 -28.52
N LEU A 226 -4.65 -1.61 -27.65
CA LEU A 226 -3.41 -2.26 -27.97
C LEU A 226 -3.42 -3.69 -27.42
N THR A 227 -3.16 -4.70 -28.28
CA THR A 227 -3.10 -6.11 -27.83
C THR A 227 -1.81 -6.43 -27.10
N THR A 228 -0.75 -5.65 -27.37
CA THR A 228 0.51 -5.66 -26.62
C THR A 228 0.71 -4.26 -26.03
N PRO A 229 0.83 -4.10 -24.70
CA PRO A 229 0.99 -2.79 -24.07
C PRO A 229 2.14 -1.97 -24.66
N PHE A 230 1.87 -0.70 -24.98
CA PHE A 230 2.81 0.26 -25.56
C PHE A 230 3.44 -0.19 -26.90
N ASP A 231 2.87 -1.13 -27.59
CA ASP A 231 3.27 -1.55 -28.93
C ASP A 231 2.22 -1.03 -29.93
N VAL A 232 2.50 0.16 -30.49
CA VAL A 232 1.52 0.88 -31.35
C VAL A 232 1.22 0.10 -32.63
N SER A 233 2.11 -0.78 -33.09
CA SER A 233 1.84 -1.63 -34.25
C SER A 233 0.65 -2.58 -34.04
N THR A 234 0.28 -2.84 -32.78
CA THR A 234 -0.85 -3.70 -32.40
C THR A 234 -2.16 -2.94 -32.17
N ALA A 235 -2.17 -1.63 -32.43
CA ALA A 235 -3.34 -0.78 -32.18
C ALA A 235 -4.54 -1.14 -33.07
N VAL A 236 -5.71 -1.09 -32.49
CA VAL A 236 -7.00 -1.25 -33.18
C VAL A 236 -7.88 -0.09 -32.80
N ALA A 237 -8.33 0.66 -33.79
CA ALA A 237 -9.22 1.79 -33.59
C ALA A 237 -10.53 1.38 -32.91
N GLY A 238 -10.95 2.17 -31.93
CA GLY A 238 -12.24 2.10 -31.26
C GLY A 238 -13.16 3.25 -31.70
N ASP A 239 -14.00 3.67 -30.77
CA ASP A 239 -14.91 4.80 -30.99
C ASP A 239 -14.19 6.14 -30.63
N ALA A 240 -14.79 7.27 -31.00
CA ALA A 240 -14.32 8.61 -30.72
C ALA A 240 -15.28 9.38 -29.78
N PHE A 241 -14.71 10.21 -28.90
CA PHE A 241 -15.45 11.10 -28.01
C PHE A 241 -15.31 12.55 -28.50
N SER A 242 -16.42 13.18 -28.88
CA SER A 242 -16.40 14.56 -29.38
C SER A 242 -16.26 15.58 -28.26
N VAL A 243 -15.32 16.49 -28.39
CA VAL A 243 -15.10 17.65 -27.54
C VAL A 243 -15.52 18.97 -28.23
N ALA A 244 -16.11 18.87 -29.41
CA ALA A 244 -16.49 20.01 -30.25
C ALA A 244 -17.49 21.01 -29.61
N THR A 245 -18.11 20.65 -28.49
CA THR A 245 -18.99 21.55 -27.72
C THR A 245 -18.18 22.56 -26.93
N GLU A 246 -17.03 22.13 -26.38
CA GLU A 246 -16.14 22.94 -25.56
C GLU A 246 -15.02 23.54 -26.39
N ASP A 247 -14.43 22.80 -27.32
CA ASP A 247 -13.42 23.30 -28.25
C ASP A 247 -13.55 22.66 -29.63
N THR A 248 -13.41 23.48 -30.68
CA THR A 248 -13.48 23.05 -32.09
C THR A 248 -12.11 22.82 -32.73
N ASP A 249 -11.03 23.16 -32.04
CA ASP A 249 -9.65 22.91 -32.48
C ASP A 249 -8.81 22.37 -31.32
N PRO A 250 -9.17 21.18 -30.78
CA PRO A 250 -8.46 20.58 -29.62
C PRO A 250 -7.01 20.23 -29.98
N ALA A 251 -6.06 20.67 -29.15
CA ALA A 251 -4.64 20.63 -29.45
C ALA A 251 -3.84 19.68 -28.55
N ALA A 252 -4.23 19.49 -27.30
CA ALA A 252 -3.56 18.54 -26.41
C ALA A 252 -4.52 17.83 -25.47
N LEU A 253 -4.06 16.69 -24.96
CA LEU A 253 -4.78 15.77 -24.09
C LEU A 253 -3.90 15.38 -22.92
N ALA A 254 -4.45 15.37 -21.71
CA ALA A 254 -3.80 14.78 -20.54
C ALA A 254 -4.81 14.04 -19.65
N PHE A 255 -4.34 13.04 -18.91
CA PHE A 255 -5.12 12.36 -17.89
C PHE A 255 -4.61 12.68 -16.48
N SER A 256 -5.50 12.63 -15.49
CA SER A 256 -5.06 12.55 -14.09
C SER A 256 -4.29 11.26 -13.86
N GLY A 257 -3.32 11.29 -12.94
CA GLY A 257 -2.47 10.11 -12.67
C GLY A 257 -3.24 8.84 -12.26
N ASP A 258 -4.48 9.00 -11.77
CA ASP A 258 -5.38 7.90 -11.45
C ASP A 258 -6.35 7.53 -12.58
N GLY A 259 -6.35 8.27 -13.69
CA GLY A 259 -7.20 8.01 -14.84
C GLY A 259 -8.69 8.27 -14.62
N THR A 260 -9.05 9.10 -13.64
CA THR A 260 -10.46 9.44 -13.37
C THR A 260 -10.91 10.74 -14.01
N LYS A 261 -9.95 11.56 -14.46
CA LYS A 261 -10.18 12.81 -15.16
C LYS A 261 -9.39 12.86 -16.45
N MET A 262 -9.93 13.57 -17.40
CA MET A 262 -9.33 13.90 -18.68
C MET A 262 -9.36 15.41 -18.84
N PHE A 263 -8.32 15.96 -19.45
CA PHE A 263 -8.15 17.37 -19.70
C PHE A 263 -7.84 17.58 -21.19
N VAL A 264 -8.51 18.52 -21.81
CA VAL A 264 -8.31 18.88 -23.22
C VAL A 264 -8.08 20.36 -23.32
N ILE A 265 -7.03 20.76 -23.99
CA ILE A 265 -6.77 22.16 -24.31
C ILE A 265 -6.88 22.36 -25.81
N GLY A 266 -7.41 23.51 -26.25
CA GLY A 266 -7.57 23.81 -27.64
C GLY A 266 -7.27 25.28 -28.00
N ASP A 267 -7.12 25.50 -29.30
CA ASP A 267 -6.61 26.74 -29.90
C ASP A 267 -7.68 27.85 -29.98
N ILE A 268 -8.95 27.49 -30.07
CA ILE A 268 -10.03 28.49 -30.22
C ILE A 268 -10.53 28.96 -28.85
N GLY A 269 -10.69 28.09 -27.90
CA GLY A 269 -11.12 28.43 -26.53
C GLY A 269 -10.01 29.09 -25.73
N ASN A 270 -8.75 28.73 -25.98
CA ASN A 270 -7.59 29.03 -25.14
C ASN A 270 -7.84 28.64 -23.68
N ASP A 271 -8.61 27.61 -23.46
CA ASP A 271 -8.92 27.09 -22.13
C ASP A 271 -8.63 25.60 -22.02
N ILE A 272 -8.46 25.18 -20.80
CA ILE A 272 -8.29 23.77 -20.43
C ILE A 272 -9.63 23.28 -19.95
N ASN A 273 -10.21 22.34 -20.65
CA ASN A 273 -11.50 21.73 -20.37
C ASN A 273 -11.30 20.45 -19.54
N GLU A 274 -11.90 20.40 -18.35
CA GLU A 274 -11.86 19.27 -17.44
C GLU A 274 -13.08 18.35 -17.61
N TYR A 275 -12.82 17.04 -17.73
CA TYR A 275 -13.86 16.00 -17.83
C TYR A 275 -13.68 14.97 -16.73
N GLU A 276 -14.79 14.58 -16.09
CA GLU A 276 -14.86 13.43 -15.18
C GLU A 276 -15.17 12.16 -15.94
N LEU A 277 -14.42 11.09 -15.68
CA LEU A 277 -14.56 9.79 -16.33
C LEU A 277 -15.33 8.82 -15.45
N SER A 278 -16.23 8.03 -16.05
CA SER A 278 -17.06 7.05 -15.34
C SER A 278 -16.28 5.82 -14.86
N CYS A 279 -15.10 5.60 -15.42
CA CYS A 279 -14.14 4.56 -15.05
C CYS A 279 -12.72 5.03 -15.37
N PHE A 280 -11.72 4.33 -14.86
CA PHE A 280 -10.31 4.70 -15.07
C PHE A 280 -9.97 4.70 -16.58
N TYR A 281 -9.55 5.84 -17.10
CA TYR A 281 -9.22 6.02 -18.52
C TYR A 281 -10.34 5.62 -19.50
N GLY A 282 -11.57 5.51 -19.03
CA GLY A 282 -12.72 5.17 -19.89
C GLY A 282 -13.37 6.44 -20.42
N VAL A 283 -12.98 6.87 -21.61
CA VAL A 283 -13.51 8.07 -22.27
C VAL A 283 -14.89 7.78 -22.89
N ILE A 284 -15.11 6.55 -23.33
CA ILE A 284 -16.31 6.14 -24.08
C ILE A 284 -17.16 5.19 -23.25
N THR A 285 -18.47 5.40 -23.28
CA THR A 285 -19.47 4.63 -22.53
C THR A 285 -19.42 3.13 -22.85
N GLY A 286 -19.41 2.31 -21.78
CA GLY A 286 -19.47 0.85 -21.90
C GLY A 286 -18.15 0.19 -22.31
N ASN A 287 -17.07 0.95 -22.44
CA ASN A 287 -15.76 0.47 -22.81
C ASN A 287 -14.72 0.72 -21.70
N CYS A 288 -15.06 0.38 -20.45
CA CYS A 288 -14.13 0.53 -19.33
C CYS A 288 -12.95 -0.43 -19.44
N PRO A 289 -11.69 0.05 -19.24
CA PRO A 289 -10.54 -0.85 -19.11
C PRO A 289 -10.57 -1.64 -17.81
N ASP A 290 -9.72 -2.67 -17.70
CA ASP A 290 -9.56 -3.39 -16.42
C ASP A 290 -9.15 -2.39 -15.33
N PRO A 291 -9.83 -2.33 -14.18
CA PRO A 291 -9.50 -1.40 -13.09
C PRO A 291 -8.05 -1.39 -12.62
N ILE A 292 -7.29 -2.46 -12.88
CA ILE A 292 -5.87 -2.54 -12.51
C ILE A 292 -4.94 -1.67 -13.38
N VAL A 293 -5.46 -0.99 -14.41
CA VAL A 293 -4.73 0.07 -15.12
C VAL A 293 -4.34 1.21 -14.16
N ASN A 294 -5.11 1.39 -13.10
CA ASN A 294 -4.73 2.23 -11.97
C ASN A 294 -3.80 1.45 -11.03
N GLN A 295 -2.55 1.90 -10.92
CA GLN A 295 -1.51 1.24 -10.12
C GLN A 295 -1.85 1.12 -8.63
N GLU A 296 -2.61 2.06 -8.07
CA GLU A 296 -3.04 2.02 -6.66
C GLU A 296 -4.15 1.00 -6.43
N VAL A 297 -5.01 0.75 -7.45
CA VAL A 297 -6.01 -0.33 -7.39
C VAL A 297 -5.31 -1.68 -7.32
N LEU A 298 -4.36 -1.94 -8.22
CA LEU A 298 -3.57 -3.18 -8.17
C LEU A 298 -2.80 -3.27 -6.85
N GLY A 299 -2.14 -2.18 -6.43
CA GLY A 299 -1.44 -2.11 -5.15
C GLY A 299 -2.34 -2.44 -3.94
N THR A 300 -3.59 -1.97 -3.95
CA THR A 300 -4.58 -2.26 -2.91
C THR A 300 -4.98 -3.74 -2.89
N ILE A 301 -5.21 -4.34 -4.06
CA ILE A 301 -5.54 -5.78 -4.19
C ILE A 301 -4.39 -6.63 -3.67
N GLU A 302 -3.15 -6.30 -4.03
CA GLU A 302 -1.94 -6.98 -3.55
C GLU A 302 -1.75 -6.83 -2.05
N ALA A 303 -1.93 -5.62 -1.49
CA ALA A 303 -1.81 -5.35 -0.07
C ALA A 303 -2.85 -6.13 0.76
N GLN A 304 -4.10 -6.19 0.30
CA GLN A 304 -5.16 -6.99 0.90
C GLN A 304 -4.86 -8.49 0.84
N THR A 305 -4.28 -8.96 -0.27
CA THR A 305 -3.92 -10.38 -0.46
C THR A 305 -2.72 -10.78 0.41
N ALA A 306 -1.76 -9.87 0.62
CA ALA A 306 -0.57 -10.12 1.44
C ALA A 306 -0.82 -10.00 2.96
N ALA A 307 -1.81 -9.21 3.39
CA ALA A 307 -2.11 -8.97 4.80
C ALA A 307 -2.29 -10.26 5.63
N PRO A 308 -3.00 -11.31 5.17
CA PRO A 308 -3.14 -12.56 5.91
C PRO A 308 -1.80 -13.25 6.24
N LYS A 309 -0.83 -13.21 5.33
CA LYS A 309 0.51 -13.78 5.53
C LYS A 309 1.27 -13.03 6.62
N ARG A 310 1.24 -11.70 6.58
CA ARG A 310 1.86 -10.86 7.63
C ARG A 310 1.25 -11.13 8.99
N ILE A 311 -0.08 -11.26 9.07
CA ILE A 311 -0.78 -11.55 10.34
C ILE A 311 -0.31 -12.88 10.93
N VAL A 312 -0.19 -13.95 10.12
CA VAL A 312 0.35 -15.24 10.60
C VAL A 312 1.74 -15.06 11.20
N GLN A 313 2.64 -14.36 10.52
CA GLN A 313 3.99 -14.11 11.03
C GLN A 313 3.97 -13.33 12.36
N HIS A 314 3.18 -12.25 12.43
CA HIS A 314 3.06 -11.43 13.64
C HIS A 314 2.41 -12.17 14.81
N VAL A 315 1.54 -13.14 14.56
CA VAL A 315 0.92 -13.96 15.62
C VAL A 315 1.84 -15.09 16.07
N THR A 316 2.49 -15.79 15.14
CA THR A 316 3.29 -16.98 15.48
C THR A 316 4.63 -16.62 16.11
N THR A 317 5.28 -15.54 15.69
CA THR A 317 6.61 -15.15 16.21
C THR A 317 6.62 -14.90 17.73
N PRO A 318 5.71 -14.12 18.34
CA PRO A 318 5.66 -13.95 19.80
C PRO A 318 5.50 -15.27 20.56
N LEU A 319 4.73 -16.20 20.02
CA LEU A 319 4.50 -17.50 20.65
C LEU A 319 5.76 -18.38 20.60
N LEU A 320 6.47 -18.38 19.47
CA LEU A 320 7.77 -19.04 19.33
C LEU A 320 8.83 -18.40 20.25
N ASN A 321 8.87 -17.06 20.33
CA ASN A 321 9.74 -16.34 21.26
C ASN A 321 9.46 -16.75 22.71
N ARG A 322 8.18 -16.83 23.09
CA ARG A 322 7.79 -17.29 24.43
C ARG A 322 8.23 -18.72 24.72
N MET A 323 7.98 -19.65 23.80
CA MET A 323 8.40 -21.06 23.97
C MET A 323 9.92 -21.18 24.02
N TYR A 324 10.64 -20.42 23.18
CA TYR A 324 12.09 -20.34 23.20
C TYR A 324 12.61 -19.77 24.53
N TRP A 325 12.00 -18.69 25.03
CA TRP A 325 12.33 -18.09 26.32
C TRP A 325 12.13 -19.10 27.47
N LEU A 326 10.99 -19.79 27.55
CA LEU A 326 10.71 -20.77 28.58
C LEU A 326 11.72 -21.92 28.61
N ARG A 327 12.21 -22.38 27.45
CA ARG A 327 13.27 -23.42 27.42
C ARG A 327 14.60 -22.91 28.00
N ARG A 328 14.95 -21.66 27.84
CA ARG A 328 16.16 -21.07 28.42
C ARG A 328 16.09 -20.95 29.96
N TYR A 329 14.87 -20.94 30.48
CA TYR A 329 14.60 -20.77 31.93
C TYR A 329 13.98 -22.00 32.59
N ARG A 330 14.06 -23.17 31.96
CA ARG A 330 13.39 -24.39 32.43
C ARG A 330 13.73 -24.83 33.84
N ASN A 331 14.92 -24.46 34.34
CA ASN A 331 15.43 -24.86 35.67
C ASN A 331 15.13 -23.80 36.76
N GLU A 332 14.39 -22.75 36.44
CA GLU A 332 14.05 -21.71 37.40
C GLU A 332 12.61 -21.85 37.87
N ASP A 333 12.41 -22.18 39.13
CA ASP A 333 11.09 -22.36 39.77
C ASP A 333 10.31 -21.03 39.90
N LYS A 334 10.94 -19.89 39.60
CA LYS A 334 10.42 -18.53 39.86
C LYS A 334 9.56 -17.94 38.76
N LEU A 335 9.22 -18.66 37.70
CA LEU A 335 8.43 -18.14 36.55
C LEU A 335 6.90 -18.19 36.77
N SER A 336 6.44 -18.54 37.95
CA SER A 336 5.07 -19.01 38.16
C SER A 336 4.07 -17.98 38.67
N ASN A 337 4.43 -16.76 39.01
CA ASN A 337 3.44 -15.81 39.58
C ASN A 337 3.62 -14.38 39.01
N GLN A 338 2.87 -14.07 37.96
CA GLN A 338 2.69 -12.68 37.50
C GLN A 338 1.31 -12.20 37.92
N ASN A 339 1.26 -11.13 38.71
CA ASN A 339 0.01 -10.45 39.06
C ASN A 339 -0.24 -9.31 38.03
N ILE A 340 -0.79 -9.67 36.87
CA ILE A 340 -1.24 -8.67 35.89
C ILE A 340 -2.76 -8.58 36.03
N LYS A 341 -3.26 -7.39 36.34
CA LYS A 341 -4.70 -7.08 36.31
C LYS A 341 -5.06 -6.59 34.92
N PHE A 342 -5.98 -7.29 34.27
CA PHE A 342 -6.60 -6.79 33.04
C PHE A 342 -7.96 -6.16 33.38
N GLN A 343 -8.14 -4.92 32.96
CA GLN A 343 -9.42 -4.24 33.06
C GLN A 343 -9.86 -3.83 31.64
N PHE A 344 -10.99 -4.33 31.20
CA PHE A 344 -11.54 -4.04 29.88
C PHE A 344 -12.83 -3.23 30.04
N SER A 345 -12.92 -2.10 29.37
CA SER A 345 -14.14 -1.29 29.29
C SER A 345 -15.10 -1.76 28.20
N ASN A 346 -14.59 -2.47 27.17
CA ASN A 346 -15.42 -3.07 26.13
C ASN A 346 -16.20 -4.28 26.68
N SER A 347 -17.54 -4.31 26.47
CA SER A 347 -18.43 -5.34 27.00
C SER A 347 -18.07 -6.76 26.52
N MET A 348 -17.53 -6.92 25.30
CA MET A 348 -17.08 -8.21 24.76
C MET A 348 -15.78 -8.63 25.43
N MET A 349 -14.83 -7.74 25.62
CA MET A 349 -13.57 -7.99 26.31
C MET A 349 -13.78 -8.16 27.83
N ALA A 350 -14.72 -7.44 28.43
CA ALA A 350 -15.12 -7.64 29.81
C ALA A 350 -15.78 -9.00 30.05
N SER A 351 -16.49 -9.57 29.06
CA SER A 351 -16.98 -10.95 29.15
C SER A 351 -15.87 -11.98 29.00
N LEU A 352 -14.85 -11.71 28.18
CA LEU A 352 -13.63 -12.52 28.12
C LEU A 352 -12.84 -12.49 29.45
N SER A 353 -12.80 -11.33 30.13
CA SER A 353 -12.16 -11.23 31.44
C SER A 353 -12.85 -12.04 32.53
N LYS A 354 -14.14 -12.38 32.37
CA LYS A 354 -14.87 -13.28 33.27
C LYS A 354 -14.56 -14.76 33.03
N VAL A 355 -14.12 -15.10 31.81
CA VAL A 355 -13.76 -16.48 31.42
C VAL A 355 -12.27 -16.73 31.63
N ILE A 356 -11.43 -15.70 31.48
CA ILE A 356 -10.02 -15.73 31.83
C ILE A 356 -9.94 -15.49 33.33
N PRO A 357 -9.45 -16.43 34.13
CA PRO A 357 -9.31 -16.24 35.57
C PRO A 357 -8.21 -15.23 35.87
N VAL A 358 -8.54 -13.96 35.78
CA VAL A 358 -7.69 -12.87 36.21
C VAL A 358 -8.01 -12.61 37.68
N SER A 359 -7.04 -12.84 38.53
CA SER A 359 -7.17 -12.70 39.98
C SER A 359 -7.55 -11.25 40.36
N THR A 360 -8.78 -11.05 40.78
CA THR A 360 -9.30 -9.76 41.23
C THR A 360 -9.24 -9.59 42.75
N LYS A 361 -8.46 -10.27 43.49
CA LYS A 361 -8.04 -9.97 44.87
C LYS A 361 -7.18 -11.10 45.39
N ILE A 362 -5.96 -10.77 45.76
CA ILE A 362 -4.94 -11.74 46.18
C ILE A 362 -5.00 -12.06 47.67
N ASN A 363 -5.99 -11.74 48.42
CA ASN A 363 -5.98 -12.11 49.84
C ASN A 363 -6.81 -13.32 50.21
N ASP A 364 -7.65 -13.88 49.29
CA ASP A 364 -8.43 -15.07 49.63
C ASP A 364 -8.57 -16.15 48.53
N ALA A 365 -7.96 -15.98 47.36
CA ALA A 365 -8.10 -16.92 46.23
C ALA A 365 -6.82 -17.67 45.85
N SER A 366 -5.74 -17.48 46.57
CA SER A 366 -4.45 -18.19 46.31
C SER A 366 -4.51 -19.73 46.43
N ASN A 367 -5.64 -20.25 46.88
CA ASN A 367 -5.83 -21.70 47.08
C ASN A 367 -6.70 -22.41 46.01
N LYS A 368 -7.12 -21.75 44.90
CA LYS A 368 -8.02 -22.36 43.90
C LYS A 368 -7.60 -22.35 42.45
N LEU A 369 -6.59 -21.61 42.03
CA LEU A 369 -5.95 -21.82 40.74
C LEU A 369 -4.69 -22.61 40.96
N SER A 370 -4.59 -23.80 40.36
CA SER A 370 -3.43 -24.69 40.54
C SER A 370 -2.15 -23.96 40.22
N ASP A 371 -1.13 -24.12 41.01
CA ASP A 371 0.17 -23.45 41.15
C ASP A 371 1.06 -23.32 39.91
N ASN A 372 0.58 -23.51 38.67
CA ASN A 372 1.44 -23.71 37.51
C ASN A 372 1.07 -22.87 36.25
N TRP A 373 0.26 -21.80 36.37
CA TRP A 373 -0.03 -20.89 35.26
C TRP A 373 0.86 -19.65 35.28
N SER A 374 1.48 -19.34 34.14
CA SER A 374 2.30 -18.13 33.94
C SER A 374 1.63 -17.21 32.94
N PHE A 375 1.59 -15.89 33.21
CA PHE A 375 1.11 -14.87 32.30
C PHE A 375 2.28 -14.13 31.68
N TRP A 376 2.12 -13.72 30.43
CA TRP A 376 3.14 -12.96 29.72
C TRP A 376 2.53 -12.00 28.70
N SER A 377 3.29 -10.99 28.32
CA SER A 377 2.94 -10.07 27.27
C SER A 377 4.13 -9.75 26.39
N GLU A 378 3.90 -9.57 25.10
CA GLU A 378 4.92 -9.14 24.15
C GLU A 378 4.32 -8.11 23.18
N GLY A 379 4.93 -6.95 23.09
CA GLY A 379 4.65 -5.93 22.11
C GLY A 379 5.55 -6.08 20.88
N SER A 380 5.07 -5.69 19.72
CA SER A 380 5.87 -5.61 18.49
C SER A 380 5.55 -4.37 17.69
N VAL A 381 6.58 -3.77 17.09
CA VAL A 381 6.48 -2.70 16.11
C VAL A 381 7.33 -3.11 14.92
N SER A 382 6.76 -3.03 13.72
CA SER A 382 7.42 -3.39 12.48
C SER A 382 7.24 -2.28 11.46
N VAL A 383 8.30 -1.95 10.75
CA VAL A 383 8.29 -1.08 9.58
C VAL A 383 8.79 -1.88 8.38
N GLY A 384 8.17 -1.72 7.25
CA GLY A 384 8.54 -2.48 6.05
C GLY A 384 8.24 -1.70 4.79
N LYS A 385 8.81 -2.16 3.69
CA LYS A 385 8.59 -1.61 2.38
C LYS A 385 8.48 -2.74 1.35
N VAL A 386 7.57 -2.57 0.40
CA VAL A 386 7.51 -3.35 -0.83
C VAL A 386 7.69 -2.38 -1.98
N ASP A 387 8.67 -2.65 -2.82
CA ASP A 387 8.98 -1.79 -3.96
C ASP A 387 7.85 -1.83 -4.99
N GLY A 388 7.64 -0.71 -5.68
CA GLY A 388 6.70 -0.62 -6.79
C GLY A 388 7.22 -1.34 -8.02
N THR A 389 6.31 -1.60 -8.94
CA THR A 389 6.61 -2.08 -10.30
C THR A 389 6.03 -1.10 -11.30
N ALA A 390 6.27 -1.31 -12.59
CA ALA A 390 5.65 -0.50 -13.64
C ALA A 390 4.10 -0.49 -13.57
N PHE A 391 3.49 -1.52 -12.96
CA PHE A 391 2.04 -1.71 -12.93
C PHE A 391 1.42 -1.65 -11.54
N SER A 392 2.22 -1.56 -10.48
CA SER A 392 1.73 -1.55 -9.09
C SER A 392 2.50 -0.54 -8.25
N SER A 393 1.78 0.28 -7.51
CA SER A 393 2.35 1.28 -6.60
C SER A 393 3.21 0.66 -5.49
N PRO A 394 4.27 1.35 -5.05
CA PRO A 394 5.05 0.94 -3.88
C PRO A 394 4.18 0.95 -2.62
N LYS A 395 4.61 0.20 -1.61
CA LYS A 395 3.87 0.07 -0.35
C LYS A 395 4.80 0.28 0.83
N ASP A 396 4.49 1.24 1.68
CA ASP A 396 5.13 1.45 2.97
C ASP A 396 4.24 0.86 4.06
N ILE A 397 4.80 0.00 4.92
CA ILE A 397 4.07 -0.82 5.86
C ILE A 397 4.50 -0.48 7.28
N ASN A 398 3.54 -0.08 8.11
CA ASN A 398 3.72 0.11 9.54
C ASN A 398 2.80 -0.85 10.30
N SER A 399 3.38 -1.75 11.08
CA SER A 399 2.62 -2.72 11.84
C SER A 399 2.95 -2.61 13.33
N ASN A 400 1.93 -2.69 14.16
CA ASN A 400 2.11 -2.76 15.60
C ASN A 400 1.16 -3.79 16.22
N GLY A 401 1.46 -4.22 17.42
CA GLY A 401 0.57 -5.14 18.09
C GLY A 401 1.05 -5.58 19.46
N ILE A 402 0.11 -6.09 20.23
CA ILE A 402 0.35 -6.66 21.54
C ILE A 402 -0.20 -8.10 21.61
N THR A 403 0.60 -9.00 22.13
CA THR A 403 0.23 -10.38 22.41
C THR A 403 0.18 -10.58 23.92
N LEU A 404 -0.92 -11.11 24.41
CA LEU A 404 -1.16 -11.45 25.80
C LEU A 404 -1.34 -12.96 25.89
N GLY A 405 -0.52 -13.63 26.66
CA GLY A 405 -0.56 -15.08 26.75
C GLY A 405 -0.56 -15.59 28.18
N MET A 406 -1.04 -16.80 28.30
CA MET A 406 -0.94 -17.60 29.53
C MET A 406 -0.55 -19.02 29.15
N ASP A 407 0.36 -19.60 29.94
CA ASP A 407 0.82 -20.98 29.75
C ASP A 407 0.91 -21.76 31.07
N LYS A 408 0.79 -23.06 30.93
CA LYS A 408 0.90 -24.00 32.04
C LYS A 408 2.00 -25.01 31.76
N LYS A 409 2.93 -25.09 32.68
CA LYS A 409 3.98 -26.14 32.69
C LYS A 409 3.38 -27.43 33.21
N ILE A 410 3.41 -28.52 32.43
CA ILE A 410 2.94 -29.86 32.81
C ILE A 410 4.10 -30.66 33.36
N SER A 411 5.30 -30.51 32.78
CA SER A 411 6.55 -31.08 33.22
C SER A 411 7.69 -30.12 32.85
N GLU A 412 8.94 -30.43 33.22
CA GLU A 412 10.09 -29.57 32.95
C GLU A 412 10.20 -29.10 31.51
N ASN A 413 9.81 -29.94 30.55
CA ASN A 413 9.96 -29.68 29.14
C ASN A 413 8.63 -29.61 28.35
N ARG A 414 7.46 -29.81 29.01
CA ARG A 414 6.15 -29.79 28.37
C ARG A 414 5.28 -28.69 28.92
N LEU A 415 4.83 -27.85 28.03
CA LEU A 415 3.88 -26.77 28.34
C LEU A 415 2.80 -26.67 27.25
N TYR A 416 1.68 -26.08 27.61
CA TYR A 416 0.67 -25.58 26.68
C TYR A 416 0.16 -24.22 27.15
N GLY A 417 -0.33 -23.43 26.21
CA GLY A 417 -0.82 -22.08 26.51
C GLY A 417 -1.84 -21.58 25.51
N TYR A 418 -2.40 -20.45 25.88
CA TYR A 418 -3.33 -19.67 25.07
C TYR A 418 -2.77 -18.27 24.92
N ALA A 419 -3.04 -17.63 23.76
CA ALA A 419 -2.67 -16.25 23.56
C ALA A 419 -3.73 -15.49 22.75
N LEU A 420 -3.90 -14.23 23.09
CA LEU A 420 -4.68 -13.25 22.36
C LEU A 420 -3.73 -12.22 21.77
N ARG A 421 -3.91 -11.89 20.50
CA ARG A 421 -3.17 -10.81 19.85
C ARG A 421 -4.12 -9.79 19.28
N PHE A 422 -3.77 -8.54 19.48
CA PHE A 422 -4.35 -7.35 18.88
C PHE A 422 -3.28 -6.72 17.99
N GLY A 423 -3.54 -6.62 16.71
CA GLY A 423 -2.60 -6.08 15.74
C GLY A 423 -3.25 -5.03 14.86
N LYS A 424 -2.48 -4.03 14.47
CA LYS A 424 -2.82 -3.01 13.47
C LYS A 424 -1.70 -2.96 12.43
N ASP A 425 -2.08 -3.03 11.17
CA ASP A 425 -1.21 -2.80 10.03
C ASP A 425 -1.74 -1.57 9.29
N ASP A 426 -0.91 -0.55 9.11
CA ASP A 426 -1.15 0.61 8.26
C ASP A 426 -0.25 0.45 7.03
N VAL A 427 -0.84 0.49 5.85
CA VAL A 427 -0.12 0.35 4.58
C VAL A 427 -0.45 1.55 3.70
N ASP A 428 0.54 2.37 3.43
CA ASP A 428 0.45 3.44 2.44
C ASP A 428 0.80 2.87 1.07
N ILE A 429 -0.05 3.10 0.08
CA ILE A 429 0.01 2.54 -1.27
C ILE A 429 0.06 3.69 -2.26
N GLY A 430 1.22 3.88 -2.92
CA GLY A 430 1.42 5.03 -3.79
C GLY A 430 1.32 6.35 -3.04
N ALA A 431 0.77 7.37 -3.68
CA ALA A 431 0.68 8.72 -3.13
C ALA A 431 -0.65 9.00 -2.41
N PHE A 432 -1.73 8.28 -2.76
CA PHE A 432 -3.09 8.69 -2.39
C PHE A 432 -3.89 7.63 -1.64
N THR A 433 -3.43 6.38 -1.58
CA THR A 433 -4.19 5.27 -0.99
C THR A 433 -3.56 4.76 0.30
N SER A 434 -4.39 4.54 1.31
CA SER A 434 -4.03 3.84 2.54
C SER A 434 -4.92 2.63 2.79
N LEU A 435 -4.36 1.59 3.40
CA LEU A 435 -5.06 0.38 3.82
C LEU A 435 -4.78 0.08 5.29
N ASP A 436 -5.74 0.35 6.14
CA ASP A 436 -5.71 0.01 7.56
C ASP A 436 -6.27 -1.39 7.80
N THR A 437 -5.53 -2.25 8.49
CA THR A 437 -5.98 -3.58 8.86
C THR A 437 -5.90 -3.78 10.37
N ASN A 438 -7.03 -3.98 11.03
CA ASN A 438 -7.09 -4.42 12.42
C ASN A 438 -7.27 -5.93 12.48
N SER A 439 -6.43 -6.62 13.24
CA SER A 439 -6.46 -8.07 13.42
C SER A 439 -6.63 -8.47 14.89
N TYR A 440 -7.46 -9.49 15.10
CA TYR A 440 -7.75 -10.08 16.40
C TYR A 440 -7.53 -11.57 16.30
N SER A 441 -6.59 -12.12 17.06
CA SER A 441 -6.22 -13.52 16.95
C SER A 441 -6.29 -14.24 18.29
N LEU A 442 -6.78 -15.48 18.26
CA LEU A 442 -6.75 -16.40 19.38
C LEU A 442 -5.92 -17.62 18.98
N SER A 443 -4.95 -17.99 19.80
CA SER A 443 -4.03 -19.08 19.53
C SER A 443 -3.93 -20.06 20.69
N LEU A 444 -3.74 -21.31 20.35
CA LEU A 444 -3.27 -22.38 21.25
C LEU A 444 -1.84 -22.71 20.86
N TYR A 445 -0.96 -22.92 21.81
CA TYR A 445 0.43 -23.29 21.56
C TYR A 445 0.96 -24.26 22.60
N GLY A 446 2.03 -24.96 22.25
CA GLY A 446 2.66 -25.89 23.19
C GLY A 446 3.96 -26.48 22.69
N THR A 447 4.72 -27.02 23.65
CA THR A 447 5.96 -27.72 23.38
C THR A 447 5.80 -29.20 23.71
N PHE A 448 6.35 -30.07 22.85
CA PHE A 448 6.35 -31.53 22.96
C PHE A 448 7.80 -32.01 22.90
N PRO A 449 8.41 -32.34 24.06
CA PRO A 449 9.77 -32.87 24.11
C PRO A 449 9.82 -34.29 23.56
N HIS A 450 10.88 -34.58 22.79
CA HIS A 450 11.24 -35.94 22.38
C HIS A 450 12.33 -36.54 23.29
N ASP A 451 13.26 -35.64 23.68
CA ASP A 451 14.29 -35.86 24.70
C ASP A 451 14.65 -34.51 25.35
N ASP A 452 15.72 -34.42 26.10
CA ASP A 452 16.14 -33.20 26.79
C ASP A 452 16.62 -32.09 25.84
N GLU A 453 16.95 -32.42 24.59
CA GLU A 453 17.54 -31.52 23.61
C GLU A 453 16.63 -31.28 22.39
N LYS A 454 15.62 -32.15 22.15
CA LYS A 454 14.78 -32.11 20.95
C LYS A 454 13.32 -31.84 21.27
N PHE A 455 12.76 -30.90 20.55
CA PHE A 455 11.40 -30.43 20.77
C PHE A 455 10.63 -30.27 19.47
N THR A 456 9.34 -30.55 19.51
CA THR A 456 8.36 -30.05 18.55
C THR A 456 7.52 -28.99 19.23
N GLU A 457 7.39 -27.85 18.58
CA GLU A 457 6.51 -26.76 19.00
C GLU A 457 5.35 -26.67 18.02
N GLY A 458 4.16 -26.51 18.54
CA GLY A 458 2.94 -26.40 17.76
C GLY A 458 2.16 -25.16 18.11
N ILE A 459 1.62 -24.52 17.09
CA ILE A 459 0.71 -23.37 17.21
C ILE A 459 -0.47 -23.63 16.28
N ILE A 460 -1.67 -23.39 16.77
CA ILE A 460 -2.90 -23.35 15.97
C ILE A 460 -3.73 -22.16 16.43
N GLY A 461 -4.36 -21.46 15.51
CA GLY A 461 -5.18 -20.31 15.86
C GLY A 461 -6.14 -19.87 14.78
N ILE A 462 -6.95 -18.91 15.18
CA ILE A 462 -7.92 -18.23 14.32
C ILE A 462 -7.73 -16.73 14.43
N SER A 463 -7.99 -16.02 13.33
CA SER A 463 -7.95 -14.56 13.30
C SER A 463 -9.21 -13.98 12.63
N SER A 464 -9.59 -12.79 13.08
CA SER A 464 -10.56 -11.93 12.41
C SER A 464 -9.85 -10.68 11.93
N LEU A 465 -10.07 -10.30 10.68
CA LEU A 465 -9.47 -9.16 10.02
C LEU A 465 -10.55 -8.14 9.69
N LYS A 466 -10.23 -6.86 9.90
CA LYS A 466 -11.05 -5.73 9.44
C LYS A 466 -10.14 -4.78 8.70
N MET A 467 -10.42 -4.57 7.45
CA MET A 467 -9.67 -3.72 6.53
C MET A 467 -10.50 -2.51 6.17
N ASN A 468 -9.90 -1.33 6.23
CA ASN A 468 -10.45 -0.10 5.67
C ASN A 468 -9.44 0.41 4.66
N HIS A 469 -9.86 0.70 3.44
CA HIS A 469 -9.03 1.46 2.53
C HIS A 469 -9.66 2.80 2.24
N VAL A 470 -8.81 3.79 1.99
CA VAL A 470 -9.15 5.16 1.66
C VAL A 470 -8.21 5.63 0.58
N THR A 471 -8.76 6.08 -0.54
CA THR A 471 -8.02 6.80 -1.59
C THR A 471 -8.49 8.24 -1.55
N GLN A 472 -7.58 9.20 -1.36
CA GLN A 472 -7.86 10.64 -1.33
C GLN A 472 -6.79 11.41 -2.10
N GLY A 473 -7.15 11.98 -3.22
CA GLY A 473 -6.25 12.70 -4.11
C GLY A 473 -6.24 12.09 -5.51
N GLY A 474 -5.48 12.69 -6.41
CA GLY A 474 -5.43 12.25 -7.81
C GLY A 474 -6.74 12.39 -8.58
N GLY A 475 -7.72 13.13 -8.03
CA GLY A 475 -9.06 13.28 -8.64
C GLY A 475 -10.13 12.36 -8.02
N THR A 476 -9.78 11.42 -7.13
CA THR A 476 -10.75 10.49 -6.54
C THR A 476 -10.83 10.53 -5.02
N ASN A 477 -12.05 10.25 -4.53
CA ASN A 477 -12.29 9.89 -3.15
C ASN A 477 -13.00 8.54 -3.13
N ARG A 478 -12.26 7.47 -2.86
CA ARG A 478 -12.82 6.12 -2.75
C ARG A 478 -12.59 5.56 -1.36
N THR A 479 -13.57 4.89 -0.83
CA THR A 479 -13.48 4.23 0.47
C THR A 479 -14.09 2.85 0.42
N GLY A 480 -13.49 1.91 1.16
CA GLY A 480 -14.02 0.56 1.24
C GLY A 480 -13.72 -0.13 2.55
N LYS A 481 -14.62 -1.01 2.97
CA LYS A 481 -14.48 -1.79 4.20
C LYS A 481 -14.62 -3.28 3.88
N ARG A 482 -13.59 -4.05 4.19
CA ARG A 482 -13.53 -5.49 3.96
C ARG A 482 -13.27 -6.22 5.26
N SER A 483 -13.93 -7.36 5.46
CA SER A 483 -13.65 -8.24 6.60
C SER A 483 -13.05 -9.56 6.13
N GLY A 484 -12.32 -10.23 7.03
CA GLY A 484 -11.74 -11.54 6.76
C GLY A 484 -11.76 -12.45 7.98
N ARG A 485 -11.70 -13.75 7.72
CA ARG A 485 -11.54 -14.80 8.74
C ARG A 485 -10.40 -15.71 8.31
N GLN A 486 -9.55 -16.04 9.26
CA GLN A 486 -8.36 -16.85 9.01
C GLN A 486 -8.25 -17.96 10.03
N ILE A 487 -7.84 -19.14 9.55
CA ILE A 487 -7.29 -20.21 10.38
C ILE A 487 -5.83 -20.40 10.02
N PHE A 488 -4.96 -20.63 11.00
CA PHE A 488 -3.53 -20.79 10.77
C PHE A 488 -2.94 -21.83 11.70
N GLY A 489 -1.80 -22.37 11.32
CA GLY A 489 -1.00 -23.27 12.11
C GLY A 489 0.48 -23.14 11.81
N SER A 490 1.30 -23.45 12.81
CA SER A 490 2.75 -23.51 12.71
C SER A 490 3.28 -24.72 13.46
N ILE A 491 4.20 -25.43 12.85
CA ILE A 491 4.96 -26.51 13.48
C ILE A 491 6.44 -26.21 13.33
N ASN A 492 7.15 -26.17 14.44
CA ASN A 492 8.59 -25.95 14.50
C ASN A 492 9.27 -27.14 15.19
N TYR A 493 10.23 -27.76 14.53
CA TYR A 493 11.08 -28.81 15.11
C TYR A 493 12.47 -28.25 15.33
N LEU A 494 13.03 -28.46 16.50
CA LEU A 494 14.35 -27.95 16.84
C LEU A 494 15.14 -28.93 17.70
N THR A 495 16.45 -28.82 17.63
CA THR A 495 17.41 -29.57 18.51
C THR A 495 18.37 -28.57 19.11
N THR A 496 18.68 -28.65 20.37
CA THR A 496 19.65 -27.79 21.05
C THR A 496 20.96 -28.54 21.27
N TYR A 497 22.05 -27.97 20.77
CA TYR A 497 23.41 -28.47 21.02
C TYR A 497 24.14 -27.49 21.95
N HIS A 498 24.61 -28.02 23.08
CA HIS A 498 25.39 -27.30 24.07
C HIS A 498 26.87 -27.32 23.69
N LYS A 499 27.49 -26.17 23.59
CA LYS A 499 28.92 -25.98 23.41
C LYS A 499 29.49 -25.25 24.63
N GLU A 500 30.80 -25.28 24.80
CA GLU A 500 31.47 -24.70 25.99
C GLU A 500 31.15 -23.20 26.20
N LYS A 501 30.90 -22.43 25.12
CA LYS A 501 30.72 -20.97 25.16
C LYS A 501 29.35 -20.50 24.64
N PHE A 502 28.60 -21.37 24.01
CA PHE A 502 27.27 -21.00 23.45
C PHE A 502 26.43 -22.23 23.16
N ASN A 503 25.14 -22.01 23.04
CA ASN A 503 24.19 -23.01 22.57
C ASN A 503 23.82 -22.70 21.12
N ILE A 504 23.70 -23.73 20.29
CA ILE A 504 23.17 -23.63 18.93
C ILE A 504 21.93 -24.49 18.80
N ALA A 505 20.86 -23.94 18.28
CA ALA A 505 19.60 -24.65 18.07
C ALA A 505 19.18 -24.54 16.60
N PRO A 506 19.59 -25.50 15.73
CA PRO A 506 19.01 -25.62 14.41
C PRO A 506 17.52 -25.97 14.51
N ASN A 507 16.74 -25.42 13.58
CA ASN A 507 15.30 -25.62 13.53
C ASN A 507 14.78 -25.73 12.09
N GLY A 508 13.65 -26.40 11.95
CA GLY A 508 12.84 -26.43 10.74
C GLY A 508 11.39 -26.14 11.07
N ARG A 509 10.76 -25.25 10.30
CA ARG A 509 9.41 -24.77 10.55
C ARG A 509 8.54 -24.84 9.30
N VAL A 510 7.26 -25.13 9.51
CA VAL A 510 6.21 -25.01 8.49
C VAL A 510 5.09 -24.16 9.07
N ASP A 511 4.74 -23.10 8.32
CA ASP A 511 3.60 -22.24 8.60
C ASP A 511 2.57 -22.43 7.48
N ILE A 512 1.30 -22.58 7.84
CA ILE A 512 0.20 -22.67 6.89
C ILE A 512 -0.98 -21.81 7.35
N SER A 513 -1.71 -21.24 6.43
CA SER A 513 -3.00 -20.61 6.74
C SER A 513 -3.99 -20.68 5.59
N TYR A 514 -5.26 -20.52 5.96
CA TYR A 514 -6.35 -20.32 5.02
C TYR A 514 -7.18 -19.14 5.48
N THR A 515 -7.37 -18.18 4.58
CA THR A 515 -8.12 -16.94 4.83
C THR A 515 -9.23 -16.78 3.81
N GLU A 516 -10.37 -16.37 4.29
CA GLU A 516 -11.49 -15.96 3.47
C GLU A 516 -11.78 -14.48 3.72
N LEU A 517 -11.58 -13.65 2.68
CA LEU A 517 -11.98 -12.25 2.65
C LEU A 517 -13.39 -12.14 2.10
N SER A 518 -14.23 -11.32 2.75
CA SER A 518 -15.62 -11.08 2.31
C SER A 518 -15.66 -10.31 0.99
N GLU A 519 -16.77 -10.38 0.30
CA GLU A 519 -17.11 -9.41 -0.73
C GLU A 519 -17.37 -8.04 -0.10
N TYR A 520 -17.12 -6.98 -0.85
CA TYR A 520 -17.45 -5.61 -0.46
C TYR A 520 -17.60 -4.72 -1.70
N SER A 521 -18.26 -3.58 -1.53
CA SER A 521 -18.30 -2.50 -2.51
C SER A 521 -17.65 -1.27 -1.94
N GLU A 522 -16.93 -0.56 -2.79
CA GLU A 522 -16.40 0.76 -2.51
C GLU A 522 -17.52 1.81 -2.61
N ALA A 523 -17.24 3.00 -2.10
CA ALA A 523 -18.02 4.21 -2.30
C ALA A 523 -17.11 5.28 -2.88
N GLY A 524 -17.62 6.10 -3.80
CA GLY A 524 -16.89 7.16 -4.50
C GLY A 524 -16.86 6.96 -6.00
N ASN A 525 -16.09 7.80 -6.70
CA ASN A 525 -15.95 7.77 -8.15
C ASN A 525 -15.18 6.52 -8.60
N SER A 526 -15.53 5.98 -9.77
CA SER A 526 -14.93 4.74 -10.30
C SER A 526 -14.90 3.58 -9.28
N ALA A 527 -15.91 3.54 -8.40
CA ALA A 527 -15.97 2.59 -7.29
C ALA A 527 -16.11 1.16 -7.79
N LEU A 528 -15.42 0.24 -7.11
CA LEU A 528 -15.35 -1.15 -7.45
C LEU A 528 -16.19 -2.01 -6.50
N ARG A 529 -16.70 -3.12 -7.01
CA ARG A 529 -17.18 -4.25 -6.23
C ARG A 529 -16.15 -5.36 -6.30
N HIS A 530 -15.68 -5.79 -5.15
CA HIS A 530 -14.75 -6.90 -4.98
C HIS A 530 -15.50 -8.13 -4.52
N ASN A 531 -15.28 -9.24 -5.19
CA ASN A 531 -15.85 -10.52 -4.81
C ASN A 531 -15.13 -11.14 -3.62
N LYS A 532 -15.77 -12.16 -3.05
CA LYS A 532 -15.16 -13.00 -2.02
C LYS A 532 -13.85 -13.61 -2.52
N GLN A 533 -12.78 -13.55 -1.72
CA GLN A 533 -11.46 -14.05 -2.08
C GLN A 533 -10.97 -15.09 -1.06
N LYS A 534 -10.39 -16.18 -1.55
CA LYS A 534 -9.81 -17.25 -0.75
C LYS A 534 -8.31 -17.24 -0.92
N ILE A 535 -7.57 -17.14 0.19
CA ILE A 535 -6.11 -17.01 0.20
C ILE A 535 -5.54 -18.15 1.04
N GLY A 536 -4.81 -19.04 0.39
CA GLY A 536 -3.97 -20.04 1.05
C GLY A 536 -2.57 -19.47 1.23
N THR A 537 -1.93 -19.71 2.38
CA THR A 537 -0.50 -19.41 2.55
C THR A 537 0.24 -20.61 3.08
N GLY A 538 1.45 -20.84 2.59
CA GLY A 538 2.30 -21.93 3.04
C GLY A 538 3.77 -21.54 2.93
N LYS A 539 4.52 -21.70 4.04
CA LYS A 539 5.94 -21.40 4.11
C LYS A 539 6.67 -22.52 4.82
N ILE A 540 7.76 -22.99 4.24
CA ILE A 540 8.72 -23.85 4.91
C ILE A 540 9.99 -23.08 5.20
N SER A 541 10.55 -23.21 6.38
CA SER A 541 11.75 -22.50 6.79
C SER A 541 12.73 -23.44 7.48
N ALA A 542 14.01 -23.13 7.33
CA ALA A 542 15.10 -23.78 8.06
C ALA A 542 16.08 -22.72 8.55
N GLY A 543 16.57 -22.91 9.78
CA GLY A 543 17.45 -21.93 10.39
C GLY A 543 18.16 -22.43 11.62
N PHE A 544 18.77 -21.53 12.34
CA PHE A 544 19.37 -21.79 13.65
C PHE A 544 19.30 -20.55 14.53
N THR A 545 19.29 -20.80 15.84
CA THR A 545 19.49 -19.75 16.85
C THR A 545 20.76 -20.04 17.65
N LEU A 546 21.47 -18.95 18.00
CA LEU A 546 22.61 -18.96 18.91
C LEU A 546 22.18 -18.29 20.21
N SER A 547 22.63 -18.80 21.35
CA SER A 547 22.38 -18.16 22.64
C SER A 547 23.49 -18.47 23.64
N ASP A 548 23.67 -17.57 24.61
CA ASP A 548 24.60 -17.72 25.72
C ASP A 548 23.92 -17.30 27.03
N ILE A 549 24.56 -17.58 28.17
CA ILE A 549 24.12 -17.17 29.50
C ILE A 549 25.29 -16.55 30.23
N ILE A 550 25.16 -15.26 30.56
CA ILE A 550 26.15 -14.50 31.28
C ILE A 550 25.55 -14.06 32.62
N ASN A 551 26.10 -14.61 33.72
CA ASN A 551 25.62 -14.28 35.05
C ASN A 551 26.48 -13.17 35.66
N PHE A 552 25.82 -12.11 36.11
CA PHE A 552 26.38 -11.02 36.93
C PHE A 552 25.82 -11.18 38.36
N ASN A 553 26.41 -10.49 39.31
CA ASN A 553 26.03 -10.61 40.74
C ASN A 553 24.54 -10.26 40.99
N THR A 554 23.95 -9.35 40.19
CA THR A 554 22.59 -8.82 40.41
C THR A 554 21.66 -9.08 39.25
N MET A 555 22.12 -9.73 38.16
CA MET A 555 21.31 -9.97 36.95
C MET A 555 21.88 -11.12 36.11
N THR A 556 21.02 -11.75 35.36
CA THR A 556 21.38 -12.70 34.29
C THR A 556 21.09 -12.07 32.93
N PHE A 557 22.10 -12.03 32.05
CA PHE A 557 21.99 -11.56 30.69
C PHE A 557 22.11 -12.73 29.72
N LYS A 558 21.15 -12.90 28.82
CA LYS A 558 21.12 -13.98 27.84
C LYS A 558 21.03 -13.41 26.42
N PRO A 559 22.16 -13.17 25.78
CA PRO A 559 22.19 -12.74 24.38
C PRO A 559 21.70 -13.87 23.48
N ASN A 560 21.03 -13.51 22.40
CA ASN A 560 20.57 -14.47 21.38
C ASN A 560 20.61 -13.83 19.99
N GLY A 561 20.66 -14.69 18.98
CA GLY A 561 20.58 -14.27 17.59
C GLY A 561 20.27 -15.47 16.71
N GLY A 562 19.73 -15.24 15.53
CA GLY A 562 19.31 -16.31 14.64
C GLY A 562 19.32 -15.90 13.16
N LEU A 563 19.36 -16.92 12.34
CA LEU A 563 19.20 -16.80 10.89
C LEU A 563 18.24 -17.88 10.42
N GLU A 564 17.27 -17.51 9.60
CA GLU A 564 16.27 -18.40 9.02
C GLU A 564 16.11 -18.12 7.54
N PHE A 565 16.09 -19.18 6.73
CA PHE A 565 15.78 -19.14 5.31
C PHE A 565 14.39 -19.76 5.11
N GLY A 566 13.51 -19.08 4.42
CA GLY A 566 12.16 -19.50 4.15
C GLY A 566 11.87 -19.59 2.66
N LEU A 567 11.17 -20.65 2.27
CA LEU A 567 10.60 -20.81 0.93
C LEU A 567 9.09 -20.78 1.05
N ASP A 568 8.49 -19.92 0.26
CA ASP A 568 7.04 -19.81 0.15
C ASP A 568 6.53 -20.80 -0.90
N PHE A 569 5.53 -21.59 -0.54
CA PHE A 569 4.83 -22.50 -1.45
C PHE A 569 3.34 -22.17 -1.53
N SER A 570 2.97 -20.93 -1.18
CA SER A 570 1.60 -20.44 -1.25
C SER A 570 1.09 -20.48 -2.69
N PRO A 571 -0.12 -20.98 -2.93
CA PRO A 571 -0.74 -20.84 -4.23
C PRO A 571 -1.05 -19.37 -4.52
N SER A 572 -1.07 -19.01 -5.80
CA SER A 572 -1.63 -17.72 -6.21
C SER A 572 -3.11 -17.62 -5.80
N SER A 573 -3.55 -16.40 -5.57
CA SER A 573 -4.94 -16.11 -5.20
C SER A 573 -5.60 -15.20 -6.22
N ASP A 574 -6.72 -15.64 -6.78
CA ASP A 574 -7.47 -14.84 -7.74
C ASP A 574 -8.35 -13.81 -7.00
N ALA A 575 -8.09 -12.55 -7.28
CA ALA A 575 -8.96 -11.44 -6.92
C ALA A 575 -9.89 -11.14 -8.10
N LYS A 576 -11.20 -11.12 -7.84
CA LYS A 576 -12.23 -10.79 -8.81
C LYS A 576 -12.92 -9.50 -8.42
N TYR A 577 -13.11 -8.62 -9.39
CA TYR A 577 -13.66 -7.29 -9.16
C TYR A 577 -14.35 -6.78 -10.43
N ARG A 578 -15.14 -5.73 -10.28
CA ARG A 578 -15.79 -5.02 -11.38
C ARG A 578 -16.14 -3.60 -10.95
N TYR A 579 -16.31 -2.69 -11.89
CA TYR A 579 -16.93 -1.39 -11.60
C TYR A 579 -18.37 -1.57 -11.11
N LEU A 580 -18.83 -0.67 -10.24
CA LEU A 580 -20.22 -0.66 -9.80
C LEU A 580 -21.17 -0.26 -10.93
N SER A 581 -20.70 0.57 -11.85
CA SER A 581 -21.41 1.03 -13.05
C SER A 581 -21.59 -0.05 -14.11
N GLU A 582 -20.80 -1.15 -14.06
CA GLU A 582 -20.76 -2.17 -15.09
C GLU A 582 -21.01 -3.59 -14.59
N THR A 583 -21.26 -4.49 -15.55
CA THR A 583 -21.47 -5.93 -15.29
C THR A 583 -20.23 -6.78 -15.61
N THR A 584 -19.27 -6.25 -16.37
CA THR A 584 -18.04 -6.95 -16.74
C THR A 584 -17.21 -7.27 -15.52
N GLU A 585 -16.88 -8.55 -15.31
CA GLU A 585 -16.04 -9.02 -14.19
C GLU A 585 -14.62 -9.22 -14.67
N TYR A 586 -13.67 -8.62 -13.96
CA TYR A 586 -12.24 -8.76 -14.15
C TYR A 586 -11.64 -9.68 -13.09
N SER A 587 -10.47 -10.23 -13.37
CA SER A 587 -9.77 -11.13 -12.46
C SER A 587 -8.26 -10.99 -12.58
N LYS A 588 -7.59 -10.84 -11.44
CA LYS A 588 -6.13 -10.81 -11.33
C LYS A 588 -5.65 -11.91 -10.40
N SER A 589 -4.72 -12.72 -10.89
CA SER A 589 -4.04 -13.70 -10.05
C SER A 589 -2.86 -13.04 -9.34
N ILE A 590 -2.88 -13.05 -8.01
CA ILE A 590 -1.83 -12.46 -7.17
C ILE A 590 -0.93 -13.58 -6.68
N GLY A 591 0.33 -13.54 -7.09
CA GLY A 591 1.40 -14.41 -6.58
C GLY A 591 1.91 -13.93 -5.22
N GLN A 592 2.81 -14.71 -4.63
CA GLN A 592 3.50 -14.34 -3.38
C GLN A 592 5.01 -14.53 -3.56
N ASP A 593 5.82 -13.79 -2.77
CA ASP A 593 7.29 -13.87 -2.81
C ASP A 593 7.77 -15.29 -2.55
N ALA A 594 8.69 -15.76 -3.38
CA ALA A 594 9.17 -17.13 -3.32
C ALA A 594 10.17 -17.37 -2.19
N MET A 595 11.02 -16.38 -1.88
CA MET A 595 12.09 -16.50 -0.89
C MET A 595 12.00 -15.43 0.19
N ASN A 596 12.43 -15.82 1.39
CA ASN A 596 12.52 -14.90 2.52
C ASN A 596 13.70 -15.29 3.41
N VAL A 597 14.53 -14.31 3.77
CA VAL A 597 15.63 -14.47 4.73
C VAL A 597 15.32 -13.63 5.95
N ARG A 598 15.41 -14.23 7.15
CA ARG A 598 15.20 -13.56 8.41
C ARG A 598 16.45 -13.66 9.26
N ALA A 599 16.92 -12.52 9.76
CA ALA A 599 18.00 -12.44 10.72
C ALA A 599 17.51 -11.71 11.96
N ASN A 600 17.84 -12.20 13.13
CA ASN A 600 17.48 -11.54 14.38
C ASN A 600 18.65 -11.49 15.35
N ILE A 601 18.61 -10.48 16.21
CA ILE A 601 19.51 -10.29 17.33
C ILE A 601 18.71 -9.78 18.53
N GLY A 602 19.00 -10.30 19.70
CA GLY A 602 18.27 -9.92 20.89
C GLY A 602 18.98 -10.30 22.18
N PHE A 603 18.31 -9.99 23.27
CA PHE A 603 18.75 -10.42 24.60
C PHE A 603 17.57 -10.53 25.56
N ASP A 604 17.74 -11.33 26.59
CA ASP A 604 16.90 -11.33 27.79
C ASP A 604 17.75 -10.84 28.97
N LEU A 605 17.18 -9.98 29.77
CA LEU A 605 17.71 -9.50 31.02
C LEU A 605 16.78 -9.94 32.15
N ILE A 606 17.32 -10.60 33.18
CA ILE A 606 16.58 -10.90 34.40
C ILE A 606 17.36 -10.31 35.58
N THR A 607 16.66 -9.59 36.43
CA THR A 607 17.17 -9.03 37.66
C THR A 607 16.88 -9.97 38.86
N GLU A 608 17.68 -9.89 39.93
CA GLU A 608 17.40 -10.62 41.20
C GLU A 608 16.01 -10.31 41.78
N ASN A 609 15.47 -9.13 41.47
CA ASN A 609 14.13 -8.71 41.91
C ASN A 609 13.01 -9.29 41.06
N GLY A 610 13.33 -10.23 40.14
CA GLY A 610 12.33 -10.92 39.30
C GLY A 610 11.81 -10.14 38.09
N PHE A 611 12.33 -8.96 37.82
CA PHE A 611 12.00 -8.23 36.59
C PHE A 611 12.76 -8.79 35.41
N SER A 612 12.07 -9.08 34.31
CA SER A 612 12.68 -9.55 33.07
C SER A 612 12.24 -8.70 31.88
N VAL A 613 13.19 -8.42 31.00
CA VAL A 613 12.97 -7.76 29.71
C VAL A 613 13.52 -8.66 28.62
N MET A 614 12.72 -8.92 27.60
CA MET A 614 13.16 -9.55 26.38
C MET A 614 13.09 -8.51 25.25
N THR A 615 14.16 -8.40 24.50
CA THR A 615 14.21 -7.53 23.31
C THR A 615 14.78 -8.32 22.16
N ILE A 616 14.08 -8.31 21.01
CA ILE A 616 14.55 -8.94 19.78
C ILE A 616 14.30 -7.94 18.64
N TYR A 617 15.37 -7.61 17.92
CA TYR A 617 15.28 -6.96 16.62
C TYR A 617 15.37 -8.03 15.53
N GLU A 618 14.48 -7.98 14.56
CA GLU A 618 14.42 -8.90 13.43
C GLU A 618 14.33 -8.12 12.12
N ARG A 619 15.21 -8.45 11.17
CA ARG A 619 15.09 -8.05 9.77
C ARG A 619 14.63 -9.22 8.94
N SER A 620 13.59 -9.01 8.16
CA SER A 620 13.09 -9.93 7.15
C SER A 620 13.27 -9.31 5.78
N GLN A 621 13.89 -10.04 4.87
CA GLN A 621 14.14 -9.63 3.48
C GLN A 621 13.48 -10.63 2.54
N SER A 622 12.68 -10.14 1.58
CA SER A 622 12.12 -10.91 0.46
C SER A 622 12.63 -10.37 -0.88
N ASP A 623 12.18 -10.97 -1.98
CA ASP A 623 12.58 -10.57 -3.33
C ASP A 623 12.17 -9.12 -3.64
N ASN A 624 11.00 -8.68 -3.17
CA ASN A 624 10.38 -7.41 -3.52
C ASN A 624 10.27 -6.43 -2.33
N GLY A 625 10.88 -6.73 -1.18
CA GLY A 625 10.76 -5.83 -0.04
C GLY A 625 11.40 -6.34 1.24
N TYR A 626 11.28 -5.54 2.28
CA TYR A 626 11.81 -5.88 3.60
C TYR A 626 10.88 -5.45 4.72
N SER A 627 11.13 -5.98 5.92
CA SER A 627 10.55 -5.46 7.16
C SER A 627 11.55 -5.56 8.31
N ASP A 628 11.56 -4.53 9.15
CA ASP A 628 12.32 -4.45 10.39
C ASP A 628 11.33 -4.48 11.56
N THR A 629 11.47 -5.43 12.47
CA THR A 629 10.54 -5.63 13.58
C THR A 629 11.27 -5.59 14.90
N LEU A 630 10.76 -4.83 15.85
CA LEU A 630 11.19 -4.83 17.24
C LEU A 630 10.14 -5.54 18.09
N TYR A 631 10.54 -6.62 18.77
CA TYR A 631 9.76 -7.29 19.79
C TYR A 631 10.24 -6.87 21.16
N LEU A 632 9.31 -6.51 22.03
CA LEU A 632 9.58 -6.14 23.42
C LEU A 632 8.65 -6.91 24.35
N GLY A 633 9.22 -7.81 25.13
CA GLY A 633 8.53 -8.61 26.12
C GLY A 633 8.91 -8.19 27.53
N PHE A 634 7.92 -8.13 28.41
CA PHE A 634 8.13 -7.88 29.82
C PHE A 634 7.62 -9.07 30.61
N GLY A 635 8.44 -9.53 31.53
CA GLY A 635 8.09 -10.51 32.53
C GLY A 635 8.42 -9.99 33.91
N TYR A 636 7.60 -10.36 34.88
CA TYR A 636 7.86 -9.99 36.26
C TYR A 636 7.40 -11.11 37.21
N ILE A 637 8.24 -11.38 38.18
CA ILE A 637 7.92 -12.24 39.31
C ILE A 637 7.65 -11.31 40.49
N PRO A 638 6.41 -11.15 40.94
CA PRO A 638 6.08 -10.20 41.99
C PRO A 638 6.74 -10.57 43.31
N THR A 639 7.27 -9.57 44.00
CA THR A 639 7.43 -9.54 45.43
C THR A 639 6.16 -8.94 46.05
N ASP A 640 5.85 -9.23 47.32
CA ASP A 640 4.60 -8.79 47.99
C ASP A 640 4.37 -7.26 47.93
N ASP A 641 5.39 -6.48 47.57
CA ASP A 641 5.42 -5.01 47.60
C ASP A 641 5.12 -4.35 46.25
N ILE A 642 4.88 -5.10 45.16
CA ILE A 642 4.77 -4.52 43.82
C ILE A 642 3.51 -5.01 43.10
N GLU A 643 2.78 -4.06 42.50
CA GLU A 643 1.57 -4.30 41.72
C GLU A 643 1.70 -3.74 40.30
N TYR A 644 1.38 -4.54 39.28
CA TYR A 644 1.23 -4.10 37.91
C TYR A 644 -0.23 -4.21 37.48
N ALA A 645 -0.71 -3.24 36.71
CA ALA A 645 -2.01 -3.32 36.06
C ALA A 645 -1.89 -2.88 34.61
N MET A 646 -2.48 -3.64 33.70
CA MET A 646 -2.64 -3.27 32.32
C MET A 646 -4.13 -3.07 32.05
N ASN A 647 -4.48 -1.88 31.53
CA ASN A 647 -5.83 -1.56 31.13
C ASN A 647 -5.84 -1.42 29.60
N LEU A 648 -6.78 -2.12 28.96
CA LEU A 648 -7.06 -2.01 27.53
C LEU A 648 -8.47 -1.49 27.37
N ASP A 649 -8.58 -0.29 26.82
CA ASP A 649 -9.82 0.35 26.45
C ASP A 649 -10.03 0.30 24.93
N ASN A 650 -11.20 0.72 24.42
CA ASN A 650 -11.48 0.74 22.99
C ASN A 650 -10.48 1.58 22.20
N ASP A 651 -9.93 2.59 22.80
CA ASP A 651 -9.05 3.59 22.20
C ASP A 651 -7.70 3.74 22.90
N LYS A 652 -7.50 3.11 24.07
CA LYS A 652 -6.28 3.29 24.88
C LYS A 652 -5.77 2.00 25.49
N ALA A 653 -4.45 1.81 25.42
CA ALA A 653 -3.73 0.86 26.23
C ALA A 653 -2.99 1.61 27.34
N SER A 654 -3.10 1.17 28.58
CA SER A 654 -2.31 1.74 29.68
C SER A 654 -1.65 0.65 30.50
N LEU A 655 -0.42 0.91 30.92
CA LEU A 655 0.35 0.08 31.84
C LEU A 655 0.60 0.90 33.10
N SER A 656 0.29 0.35 34.25
CA SER A 656 0.60 0.96 35.54
C SER A 656 1.44 0.05 36.43
N TYR A 657 2.32 0.67 37.17
CA TYR A 657 3.21 0.06 38.16
C TYR A 657 2.99 0.74 39.49
N LYS A 658 2.84 -0.04 40.53
CA LYS A 658 2.76 0.46 41.91
C LYS A 658 3.75 -0.34 42.78
N ARG A 659 4.53 0.37 43.60
CA ARG A 659 5.44 -0.21 44.58
C ARG A 659 5.30 0.50 45.91
N ASP A 660 5.15 -0.29 46.98
CA ASP A 660 5.28 0.19 48.35
C ASP A 660 6.76 0.12 48.81
N LEU A 661 7.33 1.25 49.18
CA LEU A 661 8.67 1.37 49.74
C LEU A 661 8.55 1.93 51.16
N ASN A 662 8.28 1.09 52.16
CA ASN A 662 8.23 1.49 53.57
C ASN A 662 7.37 2.75 53.85
N GLY A 663 6.15 2.78 53.32
CA GLY A 663 5.20 3.88 53.46
C GLY A 663 5.20 4.91 52.33
N PHE A 664 6.01 4.71 51.33
CA PHE A 664 5.96 5.47 50.08
C PHE A 664 5.41 4.62 48.94
N ASP A 665 4.23 4.93 48.47
CA ASP A 665 3.69 4.35 47.24
C ASP A 665 4.26 5.05 46.02
N ILE A 666 5.05 4.38 45.21
CA ILE A 666 5.49 4.85 43.90
C ILE A 666 4.54 4.28 42.86
N ARG A 667 3.87 5.16 42.10
CA ARG A 667 2.99 4.77 41.00
C ARG A 667 3.55 5.32 39.69
N MET A 668 3.71 4.46 38.71
CA MET A 668 4.05 4.85 37.34
C MET A 668 2.95 4.38 36.42
N SER A 669 2.52 5.21 35.51
CA SER A 669 1.59 4.81 34.46
C SER A 669 2.03 5.34 33.12
N SER A 670 1.80 4.54 32.09
CA SER A 670 1.93 4.94 30.70
C SER A 670 0.65 4.63 29.96
N ASN A 671 0.26 5.47 29.03
CA ASN A 671 -0.89 5.25 28.17
C ASN A 671 -0.50 5.45 26.70
N TYR A 672 -1.18 4.73 25.84
CA TYR A 672 -1.04 4.82 24.40
C TYR A 672 -2.44 4.80 23.78
N ASN A 673 -2.72 5.76 22.90
CA ASN A 673 -3.98 5.82 22.17
C ASN A 673 -3.92 4.92 20.94
N LEU A 674 -4.73 3.87 20.92
CA LEU A 674 -4.78 2.86 19.87
C LEU A 674 -5.52 3.33 18.61
N MET A 675 -6.29 4.44 18.70
CA MET A 675 -7.15 4.95 17.64
C MET A 675 -6.68 6.27 17.06
N SER A 676 -5.62 6.88 17.61
CA SER A 676 -5.09 8.16 17.12
C SER A 676 -4.28 7.96 15.84
N GLN A 677 -4.55 8.77 14.85
CA GLN A 677 -3.74 8.85 13.62
C GLN A 677 -2.36 9.47 13.87
N ILE A 678 -2.23 10.21 14.96
CA ILE A 678 -0.95 10.75 15.43
C ILE A 678 -0.58 10.00 16.71
N PRO A 679 0.68 9.54 16.88
CA PRO A 679 1.10 8.86 18.11
C PRO A 679 0.76 9.70 19.35
N ASP A 680 -0.19 9.23 20.15
CA ASP A 680 -0.63 9.88 21.38
C ASP A 680 -0.28 8.96 22.55
N TYR A 681 0.75 9.33 23.30
CA TYR A 681 1.24 8.58 24.45
C TYR A 681 1.55 9.52 25.61
N GLY A 682 1.33 9.02 26.81
CA GLY A 682 1.63 9.74 28.03
C GLY A 682 2.29 8.83 29.06
N ALA A 683 3.09 9.41 29.92
CA ALA A 683 3.62 8.75 31.11
C ALA A 683 3.43 9.65 32.33
N ASN A 684 3.06 9.03 33.46
CA ASN A 684 2.91 9.72 34.74
C ASN A 684 3.66 8.97 35.84
N ILE A 685 4.31 9.70 36.70
CA ILE A 685 4.97 9.18 37.91
C ILE A 685 4.38 9.92 39.09
N GLU A 686 3.81 9.18 40.03
CA GLU A 686 3.24 9.69 41.28
C GLU A 686 3.92 9.04 42.47
N VAL A 687 4.31 9.84 43.45
CA VAL A 687 4.85 9.34 44.74
C VAL A 687 3.91 9.81 45.81
N VAL A 688 3.23 8.86 46.48
CA VAL A 688 2.28 9.12 47.57
C VAL A 688 2.87 8.63 48.87
N ASN A 689 2.93 9.49 49.85
CA ASN A 689 3.29 9.12 51.23
C ASN A 689 1.99 8.77 52.00
N THR A 690 1.90 7.54 52.48
CA THR A 690 0.82 7.10 53.37
C THR A 690 1.31 7.21 54.81
N PHE A 691 0.87 8.25 55.50
CA PHE A 691 1.14 8.46 56.92
C PHE A 691 0.31 7.53 57.83
#